data_715944f05951e6ab7e42a0e20389be83
#
_entry.id   715944f05951e6ab7e42a0e20389be83
#
_cell.length_a   1.000
_cell.length_b   1.000
_cell.length_c   1.000
_cell.angle_alpha   90.00
_cell.angle_beta   90.00
_cell.angle_gamma   90.00
#
_symmetry.space_group_name_H-M   'P 1'
#
loop_
_entity.id
_entity.type
_entity.pdbx_description
1 polymer ?
#
loop_
_entity_poly.entity_id
_entity_poly.type
_entity_poly.pdbx_seq_one_letter_code
_entity_poly.pdbx_strand_id
1 'polypeptide(L)'
;MSKIVLIDGHSILNRAFFGLPDLTNAEGLHTNAVYGFLNIMFKILEEEKPEYLTVAFDVHAPTFRHKMFEAYKGTRKPMAEELRQQVPLMKEVLHAMGIRTIEQEGLEADDLLGTLSKRCEQMGMEVVIISGDRDLLQLATDHVEIRIPKTKRTGTEIENYYATDVKEKYQVTPTEFIDVKALMGDTSDNIPGVPGVGEKTATKIIVEYGSIENAYKHASELKPPRASKNLVEYWNQAQMSKVLATINVDADFAYELEEAKLGNLYTEEAYVYFQRLQFKNLLNRFDVQSENSIEDAFVIAVGKEEIQKIFAEAEKAQTVGAVLYKDTRNVLPLFAGSAEIGGIGISFGKEKIYCIPVGNGYSMAELLEALVHVAKHAGRFTVFDLKSSLPYLKGLEGAAEEKCFDSIVAAYLLNPLKNDYGFEDVAQEHLGLMIDPKTELEKMVCYEAYAAFASSEVLEEKLKKEEMWKLFTEIEMPLVFTLFHMEQNGVRVEAEELKSYGEQLGGKIVQLEKEIYELAGEEFNINSPKQLGVVLFEHLSLPNGKKTKTGYSTAADVLDKLAPDYPIVAKILEYRQLAKLKSTYADGLAVFIHEDDHRIHGKFNQTVTATGRISSTEPNLQNIPARVELGRLIRKVFVPEEGYVFVDADYSQIELRVLAHCSGDAALIEAYREAKDIHRITASQVFHTPFDEVTDLQRRNAKAVNFGIVYGISSFGLSQDLSITRKEAAEYIDRYFETYPGIKKFLDDAVAHAKEQGYVVTLFGRRRPVPELSSSNFMQRQFGERVAMNSPIQGTAADIMKIAMITVDKELRMRNMKSRLVLQVHDELLIETWKEEEEEVREILKEGMMHAADLSVPLEIDMHSGKNWYEAK
;
A
#
# COMPACT_ATOMS: atom_id res chain seq x y z
N MET A 1 19.02 6.69 42.37
CA MET A 1 18.77 8.12 42.07
C MET A 1 17.52 8.19 41.22
N SER A 2 16.67 9.19 41.44
CA SER A 2 15.52 9.43 40.59
C SER A 2 16.01 9.82 39.21
N LYS A 3 15.28 9.40 38.15
CA LYS A 3 15.67 9.64 36.77
C LYS A 3 14.56 10.38 36.02
N ILE A 4 14.96 11.40 35.26
CA ILE A 4 14.07 12.12 34.34
C ILE A 4 14.53 11.95 32.89
N VAL A 5 13.57 11.76 32.00
CA VAL A 5 13.78 11.82 30.53
C VAL A 5 13.19 13.11 30.00
N LEU A 6 13.98 13.85 29.25
CA LEU A 6 13.64 15.10 28.58
C LEU A 6 13.70 14.90 27.06
N ILE A 7 12.60 15.10 26.34
CA ILE A 7 12.52 14.86 24.88
C ILE A 7 12.36 16.17 24.14
N ASP A 8 13.18 16.38 23.12
CA ASP A 8 12.99 17.42 22.12
C ASP A 8 11.89 16.99 21.12
N GLY A 9 10.69 17.53 21.31
CA GLY A 9 9.50 17.13 20.58
C GLY A 9 9.60 17.34 19.07
N HIS A 10 10.05 18.53 18.65
CA HIS A 10 10.17 18.83 17.22
C HIS A 10 11.28 18.04 16.53
N SER A 11 12.43 17.87 17.19
CA SER A 11 13.55 17.10 16.64
C SER A 11 13.18 15.64 16.41
N ILE A 12 12.53 15.01 17.39
CA ILE A 12 12.11 13.61 17.28
C ILE A 12 10.96 13.42 16.31
N LEU A 13 9.96 14.34 16.29
CA LEU A 13 8.89 14.30 15.27
C LEU A 13 9.42 14.43 13.84
N ASN A 14 10.32 15.40 13.62
CA ASN A 14 10.94 15.60 12.31
C ASN A 14 11.69 14.35 11.85
N ARG A 15 12.44 13.76 12.76
CA ARG A 15 13.17 12.53 12.52
C ARG A 15 12.25 11.36 12.19
N ALA A 16 11.17 11.20 12.92
CA ALA A 16 10.17 10.16 12.69
C ALA A 16 9.51 10.33 11.31
N PHE A 17 9.14 11.57 10.97
CA PHE A 17 8.54 11.92 9.69
C PHE A 17 9.39 11.51 8.49
N PHE A 18 10.70 11.83 8.51
CA PHE A 18 11.60 11.47 7.41
C PHE A 18 12.15 10.04 7.51
N GLY A 19 11.99 9.39 8.65
CA GLY A 19 12.47 8.03 8.90
C GLY A 19 11.48 6.92 8.51
N LEU A 20 10.20 7.25 8.40
CA LEU A 20 9.12 6.33 8.05
C LEU A 20 8.48 6.74 6.72
N PRO A 21 7.91 5.78 5.96
CA PRO A 21 7.03 6.09 4.85
C PRO A 21 5.86 6.94 5.31
N ASP A 22 5.24 7.66 4.40
CA ASP A 22 4.00 8.37 4.69
C ASP A 22 2.90 7.36 5.07
N LEU A 23 2.28 7.59 6.24
CA LEU A 23 1.18 6.80 6.77
C LEU A 23 0.00 7.74 7.00
N THR A 24 -1.16 7.36 6.50
CA THR A 24 -2.41 8.07 6.71
C THR A 24 -3.44 7.16 7.36
N ASN A 25 -4.28 7.69 8.23
CA ASN A 25 -5.44 6.96 8.76
C ASN A 25 -6.64 7.04 7.80
N ALA A 26 -7.75 6.42 8.16
CA ALA A 26 -8.98 6.42 7.37
C ALA A 26 -9.60 7.82 7.13
N GLU A 27 -9.27 8.80 7.99
CA GLU A 27 -9.69 10.20 7.85
C GLU A 27 -8.76 11.02 6.92
N GLY A 28 -7.70 10.40 6.39
CA GLY A 28 -6.69 11.06 5.57
C GLY A 28 -5.67 11.87 6.39
N LEU A 29 -5.63 11.73 7.71
CA LEU A 29 -4.63 12.38 8.57
C LEU A 29 -3.29 11.67 8.42
N HIS A 30 -2.22 12.44 8.22
CA HIS A 30 -0.86 11.92 8.26
C HIS A 30 -0.49 11.54 9.69
N THR A 31 0.06 10.34 9.88
CA THR A 31 0.29 9.74 11.22
C THR A 31 1.71 9.21 11.42
N ASN A 32 2.53 9.16 10.39
CA ASN A 32 3.87 8.56 10.43
C ASN A 32 4.82 9.21 11.45
N ALA A 33 4.76 10.55 11.63
CA ALA A 33 5.59 11.24 12.60
C ALA A 33 5.18 10.91 14.04
N VAL A 34 3.87 10.91 14.33
CA VAL A 34 3.31 10.55 15.65
C VAL A 34 3.64 9.09 15.97
N TYR A 35 3.41 8.18 15.03
CA TYR A 35 3.72 6.76 15.19
C TYR A 35 5.21 6.52 15.48
N GLY A 36 6.09 7.14 14.70
CA GLY A 36 7.52 6.99 14.88
C GLY A 36 8.04 7.63 16.17
N PHE A 37 7.47 8.78 16.57
CA PHE A 37 7.78 9.41 17.85
C PHE A 37 7.43 8.48 19.02
N LEU A 38 6.22 7.95 19.05
CA LEU A 38 5.76 7.04 20.10
C LEU A 38 6.64 5.79 20.20
N ASN A 39 7.04 5.21 19.07
CA ASN A 39 7.94 4.05 19.07
C ASN A 39 9.31 4.38 19.65
N ILE A 40 9.89 5.55 19.32
CA ILE A 40 11.16 6.00 19.91
C ILE A 40 10.98 6.22 21.42
N MET A 41 9.93 6.93 21.82
CA MET A 41 9.62 7.21 23.21
C MET A 41 9.45 5.93 24.04
N PHE A 42 8.63 5.00 23.60
CA PHE A 42 8.42 3.73 24.32
C PHE A 42 9.72 2.93 24.46
N LYS A 43 10.52 2.85 23.40
CA LYS A 43 11.83 2.20 23.48
C LYS A 43 12.72 2.81 24.58
N ILE A 44 12.77 4.12 24.65
CA ILE A 44 13.55 4.83 25.65
C ILE A 44 13.00 4.60 27.07
N LEU A 45 11.67 4.65 27.23
CA LEU A 45 11.04 4.36 28.52
C LEU A 45 11.32 2.93 29.00
N GLU A 46 11.36 1.95 28.10
CA GLU A 46 11.71 0.57 28.41
C GLU A 46 13.19 0.40 28.84
N GLU A 47 14.09 1.14 28.16
CA GLU A 47 15.52 1.11 28.44
C GLU A 47 15.88 1.86 29.71
N GLU A 48 15.36 3.09 29.88
CA GLU A 48 15.76 4.01 30.96
C GLU A 48 14.95 3.87 32.25
N LYS A 49 13.70 3.42 32.15
CA LYS A 49 12.75 3.28 33.27
C LYS A 49 12.71 4.51 34.18
N PRO A 50 12.46 5.70 33.61
CA PRO A 50 12.49 6.95 34.36
C PRO A 50 11.27 7.08 35.26
N GLU A 51 11.40 7.89 36.32
CA GLU A 51 10.27 8.29 37.19
C GLU A 51 9.52 9.50 36.62
N TYR A 52 10.22 10.33 35.82
CA TYR A 52 9.68 11.58 35.27
C TYR A 52 9.95 11.66 33.75
N LEU A 53 9.01 12.26 33.04
CA LEU A 53 9.13 12.51 31.61
C LEU A 53 8.56 13.87 31.23
N THR A 54 9.30 14.62 30.41
CA THR A 54 8.83 15.90 29.86
C THR A 54 9.21 15.98 28.39
N VAL A 55 8.30 16.48 27.57
CA VAL A 55 8.53 16.74 26.17
C VAL A 55 8.46 18.25 25.91
N ALA A 56 9.54 18.84 25.39
CA ALA A 56 9.62 20.25 25.07
C ALA A 56 9.31 20.50 23.58
N PHE A 57 8.54 21.56 23.32
CA PHE A 57 8.22 21.99 21.95
C PHE A 57 8.62 23.45 21.73
N ASP A 58 9.05 23.77 20.50
CA ASP A 58 9.24 25.15 20.07
C ASP A 58 7.89 25.83 19.83
N VAL A 59 7.83 27.11 20.14
CA VAL A 59 6.71 27.98 19.78
C VAL A 59 7.07 28.78 18.51
N HIS A 60 6.12 28.96 17.63
CA HIS A 60 6.34 29.74 16.40
C HIS A 60 6.34 31.26 16.72
N ALA A 61 7.34 31.69 17.48
CA ALA A 61 7.54 33.08 17.89
C ALA A 61 9.05 33.43 17.85
N PRO A 62 9.41 34.71 17.59
CA PRO A 62 10.80 35.13 17.59
C PRO A 62 11.46 34.98 18.96
N THR A 63 12.59 34.31 19.03
CA THR A 63 13.39 34.14 20.24
C THR A 63 14.40 35.30 20.42
N PHE A 64 15.10 35.32 21.53
CA PHE A 64 16.17 36.31 21.77
C PHE A 64 17.28 36.23 20.68
N ARG A 65 17.52 35.03 20.08
CA ARG A 65 18.49 34.81 19.02
C ARG A 65 18.06 35.52 17.74
N HIS A 66 16.79 35.50 17.41
CA HIS A 66 16.25 36.23 16.24
C HIS A 66 16.35 37.76 16.44
N LYS A 67 16.17 38.23 17.69
CA LYS A 67 16.33 39.66 18.01
C LYS A 67 17.76 40.10 17.92
N MET A 68 18.73 39.21 18.21
CA MET A 68 20.15 39.48 18.15
C MET A 68 20.69 39.39 16.69
N PHE A 69 20.17 38.45 15.90
CA PHE A 69 20.59 38.21 14.53
C PHE A 69 19.38 37.83 13.68
N GLU A 70 18.88 38.79 12.90
CA GLU A 70 17.64 38.64 12.10
C GLU A 70 17.70 37.47 11.12
N ALA A 71 18.90 37.14 10.61
CA ALA A 71 19.12 36.03 9.68
C ALA A 71 19.21 34.65 10.37
N TYR A 72 19.13 34.57 11.71
CA TYR A 72 19.16 33.30 12.44
C TYR A 72 18.04 32.37 11.99
N LYS A 73 18.38 31.11 11.65
CA LYS A 73 17.49 30.08 11.07
C LYS A 73 16.79 30.49 9.75
N GLY A 74 17.17 31.64 9.16
CA GLY A 74 16.53 32.19 7.96
C GLY A 74 16.70 31.37 6.68
N THR A 75 17.63 30.43 6.67
CA THR A 75 17.87 29.49 5.54
C THR A 75 17.06 28.18 5.67
N ARG A 76 16.40 27.97 6.81
CA ARG A 76 15.58 26.76 7.01
C ARG A 76 14.36 26.77 6.08
N LYS A 77 14.13 25.66 5.41
CA LYS A 77 12.90 25.49 4.62
C LYS A 77 11.69 25.43 5.55
N PRO A 78 10.52 25.92 5.13
CA PRO A 78 9.30 25.74 5.88
C PRO A 78 9.05 24.26 6.19
N MET A 79 8.46 24.00 7.36
CA MET A 79 8.05 22.64 7.75
C MET A 79 7.04 22.12 6.73
N ALA A 80 7.19 20.86 6.30
CA ALA A 80 6.23 20.21 5.44
C ALA A 80 4.82 20.26 6.05
N GLU A 81 3.82 20.48 5.24
CA GLU A 81 2.42 20.64 5.71
C GLU A 81 1.95 19.39 6.45
N GLU A 82 2.31 18.22 5.94
CA GLU A 82 1.98 16.91 6.51
C GLU A 82 2.59 16.72 7.91
N LEU A 83 3.77 17.28 8.17
CA LEU A 83 4.39 17.28 9.48
C LEU A 83 3.77 18.34 10.39
N ARG A 84 3.46 19.52 9.84
CA ARG A 84 2.87 20.62 10.58
C ARG A 84 1.54 20.23 11.21
N GLN A 85 0.72 19.45 10.51
CA GLN A 85 -0.55 18.91 10.99
C GLN A 85 -0.36 17.91 12.13
N GLN A 86 0.75 17.18 12.16
CA GLN A 86 1.03 16.17 13.18
C GLN A 86 1.57 16.75 14.51
N VAL A 87 2.06 18.00 14.53
CA VAL A 87 2.56 18.61 15.76
C VAL A 87 1.46 18.79 16.83
N PRO A 88 0.31 19.45 16.54
CA PRO A 88 -0.78 19.55 17.52
C PRO A 88 -1.34 18.18 17.90
N LEU A 89 -1.49 17.28 16.95
CA LEU A 89 -1.95 15.92 17.19
C LEU A 89 -1.04 15.15 18.15
N MET A 90 0.28 15.31 18.03
CA MET A 90 1.24 14.70 18.96
C MET A 90 1.07 15.24 20.38
N LYS A 91 0.86 16.55 20.51
CA LYS A 91 0.61 17.17 21.83
C LYS A 91 -0.68 16.63 22.48
N GLU A 92 -1.75 16.48 21.69
CA GLU A 92 -3.01 15.87 22.15
C GLU A 92 -2.79 14.43 22.64
N VAL A 93 -2.08 13.62 21.85
CA VAL A 93 -1.75 12.24 22.21
C VAL A 93 -0.93 12.16 23.51
N LEU A 94 0.11 12.99 23.65
CA LEU A 94 0.92 13.04 24.85
C LEU A 94 0.10 13.47 26.07
N HIS A 95 -0.79 14.44 25.91
CA HIS A 95 -1.69 14.88 26.96
C HIS A 95 -2.65 13.78 27.40
N ALA A 96 -3.26 13.09 26.44
CA ALA A 96 -4.12 11.93 26.68
C ALA A 96 -3.38 10.80 27.41
N MET A 97 -2.08 10.63 27.16
CA MET A 97 -1.20 9.70 27.88
C MET A 97 -0.76 10.20 29.27
N GLY A 98 -1.17 11.41 29.70
CA GLY A 98 -0.74 12.01 30.95
C GLY A 98 0.72 12.47 30.97
N ILE A 99 1.33 12.70 29.79
CA ILE A 99 2.72 13.12 29.66
C ILE A 99 2.81 14.65 29.66
N ARG A 100 3.68 15.18 30.51
CA ARG A 100 3.92 16.62 30.62
C ARG A 100 4.58 17.16 29.35
N THR A 101 3.96 18.13 28.71
CA THR A 101 4.54 18.91 27.61
C THR A 101 4.83 20.34 28.08
N ILE A 102 5.90 20.94 27.57
CA ILE A 102 6.28 22.33 27.87
C ILE A 102 6.61 23.07 26.57
N GLU A 103 6.25 24.36 26.57
CA GLU A 103 6.61 25.33 25.54
C GLU A 103 6.57 26.74 26.13
N GLN A 104 7.41 27.64 25.65
CA GLN A 104 7.49 29.00 26.15
C GLN A 104 7.85 29.99 25.04
N GLU A 105 7.05 31.05 24.90
CA GLU A 105 7.38 32.13 23.97
C GLU A 105 8.71 32.79 24.31
N GLY A 106 9.52 33.08 23.32
CA GLY A 106 10.83 33.75 23.44
C GLY A 106 11.99 32.80 23.73
N LEU A 107 11.70 31.53 24.03
CA LEU A 107 12.68 30.46 24.28
C LEU A 107 12.55 29.38 23.19
N GLU A 108 13.64 28.67 22.97
CA GLU A 108 13.65 27.45 22.15
C GLU A 108 13.51 26.20 23.03
N ALA A 109 13.05 25.10 22.48
CA ALA A 109 12.97 23.83 23.20
C ALA A 109 14.31 23.44 23.85
N ASP A 110 15.43 23.71 23.18
CA ASP A 110 16.78 23.46 23.70
C ASP A 110 17.08 24.27 24.99
N ASP A 111 16.61 25.52 25.09
CA ASP A 111 16.78 26.37 26.30
C ASP A 111 15.93 25.81 27.45
N LEU A 112 14.72 25.30 27.17
CA LEU A 112 13.87 24.64 28.15
C LEU A 112 14.52 23.35 28.66
N LEU A 113 14.99 22.51 27.74
CA LEU A 113 15.68 21.25 28.06
C LEU A 113 16.97 21.49 28.84
N GLY A 114 17.78 22.47 28.41
CA GLY A 114 19.03 22.86 29.09
C GLY A 114 18.79 23.37 30.51
N THR A 115 17.78 24.20 30.69
CA THR A 115 17.41 24.70 32.02
C THR A 115 16.89 23.60 32.93
N LEU A 116 16.01 22.72 32.41
CA LEU A 116 15.50 21.60 33.20
C LEU A 116 16.59 20.58 33.53
N SER A 117 17.48 20.27 32.60
CA SER A 117 18.58 19.34 32.86
C SER A 117 19.46 19.83 34.02
N LYS A 118 19.83 21.11 34.00
CA LYS A 118 20.61 21.72 35.07
C LYS A 118 19.88 21.72 36.41
N ARG A 119 18.59 22.10 36.44
CA ARG A 119 17.77 22.10 37.65
C ARG A 119 17.65 20.70 38.27
N CYS A 120 17.36 19.69 37.43
CA CYS A 120 17.20 18.30 37.88
C CYS A 120 18.53 17.69 38.33
N GLU A 121 19.65 17.96 37.64
CA GLU A 121 20.98 17.54 38.08
C GLU A 121 21.33 18.14 39.45
N GLN A 122 21.04 19.43 39.69
CA GLN A 122 21.23 20.08 40.99
C GLN A 122 20.38 19.47 42.10
N MET A 123 19.23 18.86 41.79
CA MET A 123 18.42 18.09 42.74
C MET A 123 18.97 16.68 42.97
N GLY A 124 20.08 16.30 42.34
CA GLY A 124 20.70 14.98 42.46
C GLY A 124 20.01 13.88 41.61
N MET A 125 19.37 14.25 40.51
CA MET A 125 18.74 13.32 39.59
C MET A 125 19.67 12.95 38.43
N GLU A 126 19.49 11.75 37.90
CA GLU A 126 20.03 11.38 36.59
C GLU A 126 19.11 11.95 35.48
N VAL A 127 19.70 12.59 34.50
CA VAL A 127 18.96 13.24 33.40
C VAL A 127 19.33 12.62 32.08
N VAL A 128 18.33 12.26 31.26
CA VAL A 128 18.53 11.75 29.91
C VAL A 128 17.82 12.68 28.93
N ILE A 129 18.56 13.30 28.04
CA ILE A 129 18.01 14.17 26.97
C ILE A 129 17.99 13.43 25.66
N ILE A 130 16.82 13.41 25.00
CA ILE A 130 16.61 12.76 23.72
C ILE A 130 16.39 13.81 22.63
N SER A 131 17.32 13.93 21.71
CA SER A 131 17.19 14.81 20.55
C SER A 131 18.01 14.31 19.36
N GLY A 132 17.63 14.70 18.16
CA GLY A 132 18.45 14.52 16.96
C GLY A 132 19.50 15.62 16.78
N ASP A 133 19.43 16.70 17.57
CA ASP A 133 20.33 17.84 17.50
C ASP A 133 21.61 17.60 18.32
N ARG A 134 22.74 17.83 17.67
CA ARG A 134 24.04 17.70 18.31
C ARG A 134 24.43 18.90 19.17
N ASP A 135 23.73 20.00 19.06
CA ASP A 135 24.01 21.17 19.85
C ASP A 135 23.74 20.93 21.33
N LEU A 136 22.85 20.00 21.65
CA LEU A 136 22.59 19.53 23.00
C LEU A 136 23.76 18.77 23.64
N LEU A 137 24.79 18.36 22.87
CA LEU A 137 26.02 17.78 23.44
C LEU A 137 26.73 18.71 24.40
N GLN A 138 26.53 20.03 24.29
CA GLN A 138 27.06 21.02 25.24
C GLN A 138 26.50 20.87 26.64
N LEU A 139 25.39 20.17 26.82
CA LEU A 139 24.71 19.94 28.11
C LEU A 139 25.18 18.66 28.82
N ALA A 140 25.98 17.81 28.13
CA ALA A 140 26.41 16.54 28.68
C ALA A 140 27.31 16.74 29.93
N THR A 141 27.03 16.00 31.01
CA THR A 141 27.81 15.96 32.22
C THR A 141 28.07 14.50 32.66
N ASP A 142 28.50 14.27 33.87
CA ASP A 142 28.59 12.91 34.42
C ASP A 142 27.20 12.35 34.83
N HIS A 143 26.19 13.22 34.96
CA HIS A 143 24.81 12.88 35.33
C HIS A 143 23.76 13.28 34.30
N VAL A 144 24.18 13.95 33.21
CA VAL A 144 23.31 14.31 32.07
C VAL A 144 23.79 13.57 30.85
N GLU A 145 23.01 12.61 30.40
CA GLU A 145 23.23 11.82 29.19
C GLU A 145 22.47 12.42 28.01
N ILE A 146 23.14 12.56 26.86
CA ILE A 146 22.51 12.96 25.61
C ILE A 146 22.38 11.73 24.70
N ARG A 147 21.15 11.39 24.32
CA ARG A 147 20.85 10.25 23.46
C ARG A 147 20.35 10.72 22.10
N ILE A 148 21.11 10.37 21.06
CA ILE A 148 20.84 10.78 19.68
C ILE A 148 20.36 9.57 18.88
N PRO A 149 19.06 9.47 18.56
CA PRO A 149 18.56 8.38 17.70
C PRO A 149 19.13 8.52 16.28
N LYS A 150 19.55 7.42 15.64
CA LYS A 150 19.99 7.34 14.26
C LYS A 150 19.18 6.28 13.51
N THR A 151 18.55 6.67 12.43
CA THR A 151 17.83 5.72 11.57
C THR A 151 18.83 5.02 10.64
N LYS A 152 18.95 3.71 10.75
CA LYS A 152 19.67 2.84 9.82
C LYS A 152 18.67 1.95 9.06
N ARG A 153 19.13 1.35 7.96
CA ARG A 153 18.30 0.41 7.16
C ARG A 153 17.78 -0.79 7.97
N THR A 154 18.42 -1.10 9.09
CA THR A 154 18.10 -2.21 10.02
C THR A 154 17.27 -1.79 11.23
N GLY A 155 16.88 -0.50 11.35
CA GLY A 155 16.13 0.03 12.50
C GLY A 155 16.76 1.30 13.09
N THR A 156 16.21 1.75 14.22
CA THR A 156 16.72 2.92 14.94
C THR A 156 17.79 2.48 15.95
N GLU A 157 19.02 2.96 15.76
CA GLU A 157 20.14 2.87 16.69
C GLU A 157 20.22 4.18 17.50
N ILE A 158 20.59 4.14 18.76
CA ILE A 158 20.72 5.32 19.62
C ILE A 158 22.19 5.45 20.00
N GLU A 159 22.78 6.62 19.79
CA GLU A 159 24.12 6.97 20.28
C GLU A 159 23.98 7.67 21.63
N ASN A 160 24.79 7.29 22.61
CA ASN A 160 24.79 7.80 23.97
C ASN A 160 26.04 8.63 24.21
N TYR A 161 25.89 9.77 24.90
CA TYR A 161 26.97 10.70 25.17
C TYR A 161 26.88 11.28 26.59
N TYR A 162 27.80 10.90 27.46
CA TYR A 162 28.18 11.64 28.63
C TYR A 162 29.33 12.63 28.32
N ALA A 163 29.74 13.43 29.25
CA ALA A 163 30.83 14.39 29.06
C ALA A 163 32.12 13.73 28.57
N THR A 164 32.43 12.53 29.06
CA THR A 164 33.57 11.72 28.65
C THR A 164 33.51 11.29 27.19
N ASP A 165 32.31 10.86 26.72
CA ASP A 165 32.10 10.42 25.37
C ASP A 165 32.21 11.56 24.37
N VAL A 166 31.69 12.75 24.72
CA VAL A 166 31.84 13.97 23.93
C VAL A 166 33.35 14.29 23.77
N LYS A 167 34.10 14.25 24.86
CA LYS A 167 35.55 14.52 24.85
C LYS A 167 36.32 13.49 24.02
N GLU A 168 35.96 12.23 24.11
CA GLU A 168 36.60 11.16 23.35
C GLU A 168 36.35 11.31 21.85
N LYS A 169 35.10 11.59 21.47
CA LYS A 169 34.69 11.66 20.06
C LYS A 169 35.07 12.99 19.38
N TYR A 170 34.87 14.11 20.08
CA TYR A 170 35.05 15.46 19.52
C TYR A 170 36.34 16.15 19.95
N GLN A 171 37.13 15.53 20.80
CA GLN A 171 38.41 16.03 21.34
C GLN A 171 38.30 17.30 22.21
N VAL A 172 37.07 17.72 22.53
CA VAL A 172 36.77 18.89 23.34
C VAL A 172 35.74 18.53 24.41
N THR A 173 35.70 19.24 25.51
CA THR A 173 34.67 19.10 26.55
C THR A 173 33.31 19.63 26.01
N PRO A 174 32.17 19.26 26.64
CA PRO A 174 30.86 19.83 26.29
C PRO A 174 30.83 21.36 26.24
N THR A 175 31.47 22.03 27.17
CA THR A 175 31.58 23.52 27.24
C THR A 175 32.44 24.05 26.09
N GLU A 176 33.57 23.42 25.80
CA GLU A 176 34.45 23.79 24.69
C GLU A 176 33.80 23.53 23.31
N PHE A 177 32.82 22.64 23.26
CA PHE A 177 32.05 22.37 22.04
C PHE A 177 31.31 23.61 21.53
N ILE A 178 30.84 24.47 22.44
CA ILE A 178 30.24 25.78 22.12
C ILE A 178 31.25 26.67 21.37
N ASP A 179 32.50 26.70 21.85
CA ASP A 179 33.57 27.52 21.24
C ASP A 179 33.97 26.99 19.85
N VAL A 180 33.93 25.66 19.65
CA VAL A 180 34.12 25.06 18.32
C VAL A 180 33.01 25.53 17.36
N LYS A 181 31.75 25.51 17.81
CA LYS A 181 30.59 26.00 17.07
C LYS A 181 30.70 27.50 16.77
N ALA A 182 31.14 28.28 17.73
CA ALA A 182 31.37 29.74 17.55
C ALA A 182 32.36 30.05 16.44
N LEU A 183 33.42 29.23 16.28
CA LEU A 183 34.43 29.40 15.26
C LEU A 183 33.99 28.88 13.89
N MET A 184 33.43 27.65 13.84
CA MET A 184 33.07 27.04 12.57
C MET A 184 31.75 27.57 11.99
N GLY A 185 30.87 28.12 12.84
CA GLY A 185 29.50 28.44 12.49
C GLY A 185 28.60 27.22 12.37
N ASP A 186 27.33 27.45 12.05
CA ASP A 186 26.36 26.41 11.74
C ASP A 186 25.51 26.81 10.53
N THR A 187 25.56 26.01 9.46
CA THR A 187 24.79 26.26 8.24
C THR A 187 23.30 25.96 8.40
N SER A 188 22.95 25.06 9.31
CA SER A 188 21.53 24.70 9.56
C SER A 188 20.78 25.83 10.27
N ASP A 189 21.45 26.49 11.19
CA ASP A 189 20.93 27.62 11.98
C ASP A 189 21.37 28.99 11.46
N ASN A 190 22.10 28.99 10.36
CA ASN A 190 22.65 30.18 9.74
C ASN A 190 23.54 31.00 10.70
N ILE A 191 24.29 30.30 11.59
CA ILE A 191 25.29 30.93 12.46
C ILE A 191 26.56 31.14 11.65
N PRO A 192 27.04 32.38 11.50
CA PRO A 192 28.06 32.69 10.52
C PRO A 192 29.48 32.16 10.85
N GLY A 193 29.82 31.98 12.13
CA GLY A 193 31.15 31.56 12.53
C GLY A 193 32.27 32.53 12.08
N VAL A 194 33.50 32.03 11.98
CA VAL A 194 34.65 32.76 11.44
C VAL A 194 34.92 32.29 10.01
N PRO A 195 34.87 33.18 9.00
CA PRO A 195 35.07 32.79 7.61
C PRO A 195 36.37 32.02 7.37
N GLY A 196 36.24 30.83 6.72
CA GLY A 196 37.38 29.97 6.41
C GLY A 196 37.89 29.11 7.57
N VAL A 197 37.21 29.10 8.73
CA VAL A 197 37.46 28.19 9.84
C VAL A 197 36.41 27.12 9.80
N GLY A 198 36.76 25.92 9.37
CA GLY A 198 35.86 24.74 9.44
C GLY A 198 36.13 23.90 10.67
N GLU A 199 35.31 22.87 10.89
CA GLU A 199 35.28 22.00 12.07
C GLU A 199 36.68 21.55 12.53
N LYS A 200 37.50 20.98 11.62
CA LYS A 200 38.86 20.49 11.95
C LYS A 200 39.78 21.58 12.46
N THR A 201 39.65 22.78 11.92
CA THR A 201 40.50 23.93 12.33
C THR A 201 39.99 24.50 13.64
N ALA A 202 38.66 24.65 13.80
CA ALA A 202 38.03 25.09 15.04
C ALA A 202 38.39 24.17 16.20
N THR A 203 38.21 22.85 16.01
CA THR A 203 38.57 21.86 17.03
C THR A 203 40.02 21.96 17.48
N LYS A 204 40.98 22.07 16.52
CA LYS A 204 42.43 22.23 16.86
C LYS A 204 42.67 23.47 17.66
N ILE A 205 42.06 24.60 17.28
CA ILE A 205 42.22 25.86 18.01
C ILE A 205 41.70 25.73 19.42
N ILE A 206 40.52 25.12 19.60
CA ILE A 206 39.93 25.01 20.96
C ILE A 206 40.65 23.96 21.81
N VAL A 207 41.13 22.87 21.28
CA VAL A 207 42.00 21.90 21.97
C VAL A 207 43.30 22.58 22.44
N GLU A 208 43.86 23.51 21.68
CA GLU A 208 45.15 24.20 22.06
C GLU A 208 44.92 25.35 23.00
N TYR A 209 43.84 26.12 22.84
CA TYR A 209 43.61 27.37 23.58
C TYR A 209 42.44 27.32 24.58
N GLY A 210 41.60 26.31 24.57
CA GLY A 210 40.48 26.08 25.51
C GLY A 210 39.25 26.94 25.23
N SER A 211 39.40 28.14 24.68
CA SER A 211 38.25 29.03 24.37
C SER A 211 38.58 29.99 23.21
N ILE A 212 37.55 30.58 22.59
CA ILE A 212 37.72 31.58 21.51
C ILE A 212 38.39 32.87 22.09
N GLU A 213 38.11 33.23 23.34
CA GLU A 213 38.68 34.41 24.00
C GLU A 213 40.20 34.24 24.18
N ASN A 214 40.64 33.05 24.60
CA ASN A 214 42.04 32.76 24.78
C ASN A 214 42.76 32.62 23.44
N ALA A 215 42.09 31.98 22.44
CA ALA A 215 42.59 31.92 21.08
C ALA A 215 42.77 33.32 20.46
N TYR A 216 41.85 34.25 20.72
CA TYR A 216 41.94 35.63 20.25
C TYR A 216 43.13 36.37 20.87
N LYS A 217 43.40 36.18 22.17
CA LYS A 217 44.56 36.76 22.84
C LYS A 217 45.89 36.29 22.28
N HIS A 218 45.94 35.07 21.74
CA HIS A 218 47.13 34.46 21.16
C HIS A 218 47.02 34.37 19.61
N ALA A 219 46.20 35.26 19.03
CA ALA A 219 45.89 35.19 17.58
C ALA A 219 47.17 35.21 16.70
N SER A 220 48.25 35.88 17.09
CA SER A 220 49.50 35.90 16.39
C SER A 220 50.22 34.54 16.29
N GLU A 221 49.89 33.60 17.15
CA GLU A 221 50.48 32.26 17.25
C GLU A 221 49.63 31.19 16.56
N LEU A 222 48.36 31.52 16.20
CA LEU A 222 47.40 30.58 15.63
C LEU A 222 47.81 30.05 14.27
N LYS A 223 47.58 28.76 14.06
CA LYS A 223 47.76 28.08 12.77
C LYS A 223 46.44 27.52 12.25
N PRO A 224 46.09 27.64 10.99
CA PRO A 224 46.87 28.29 9.90
C PRO A 224 46.80 29.84 9.97
N PRO A 225 47.74 30.56 9.36
CA PRO A 225 47.79 32.04 9.41
C PRO A 225 46.51 32.73 8.93
N ARG A 226 45.75 32.09 8.06
CA ARG A 226 44.47 32.59 7.58
C ARG A 226 43.41 32.57 8.71
N ALA A 227 43.37 31.53 9.55
CA ALA A 227 42.46 31.45 10.68
C ALA A 227 42.80 32.51 11.73
N SER A 228 44.11 32.74 11.97
CA SER A 228 44.62 33.81 12.82
C SER A 228 44.10 35.18 12.38
N LYS A 229 44.34 35.53 11.11
CA LYS A 229 43.90 36.81 10.53
C LYS A 229 42.39 36.96 10.61
N ASN A 230 41.64 35.93 10.22
CA ASN A 230 40.19 35.99 10.17
C ASN A 230 39.56 36.03 11.55
N LEU A 231 40.15 35.38 12.55
CA LEU A 231 39.65 35.47 13.94
C LEU A 231 39.76 36.89 14.45
N VAL A 232 40.83 37.61 14.17
CA VAL A 232 40.99 39.00 14.55
C VAL A 232 40.02 39.91 13.80
N GLU A 233 39.90 39.74 12.49
CA GLU A 233 39.05 40.56 11.61
C GLU A 233 37.58 40.38 11.95
N TYR A 234 37.13 39.14 12.27
CA TYR A 234 35.73 38.77 12.49
C TYR A 234 35.44 38.46 13.98
N TRP A 235 36.20 39.05 14.93
CA TRP A 235 36.08 38.81 16.36
C TRP A 235 34.66 39.03 16.90
N ASN A 236 34.03 40.14 16.54
CA ASN A 236 32.67 40.46 16.98
C ASN A 236 31.67 39.41 16.44
N GLN A 237 31.90 38.90 15.24
CA GLN A 237 31.07 37.83 14.63
C GLN A 237 31.26 36.49 15.36
N ALA A 238 32.47 36.16 15.77
CA ALA A 238 32.77 34.97 16.56
C ALA A 238 32.08 35.03 17.96
N GLN A 239 32.15 36.21 18.62
CA GLN A 239 31.44 36.42 19.89
C GLN A 239 29.92 36.30 19.76
N MET A 240 29.34 36.91 18.70
CA MET A 240 27.92 36.75 18.39
C MET A 240 27.57 35.28 18.10
N SER A 241 28.38 34.60 17.33
CA SER A 241 28.18 33.16 17.00
C SER A 241 28.25 32.30 18.25
N LYS A 242 29.12 32.62 19.23
CA LYS A 242 29.16 31.93 20.52
C LYS A 242 27.86 32.10 21.29
N VAL A 243 27.31 33.31 21.38
CA VAL A 243 26.03 33.57 22.06
C VAL A 243 24.88 32.84 21.36
N LEU A 244 24.85 32.83 20.00
CA LEU A 244 23.82 32.14 19.23
C LEU A 244 23.87 30.62 19.41
N ALA A 245 25.09 30.04 19.52
CA ALA A 245 25.30 28.61 19.70
C ALA A 245 25.12 28.13 21.15
N THR A 246 25.12 29.05 22.10
CA THR A 246 24.97 28.70 23.54
C THR A 246 23.51 28.48 23.89
N ILE A 247 23.23 27.33 24.50
CA ILE A 247 21.92 27.02 25.08
C ILE A 247 21.79 27.75 26.41
N ASN A 248 20.67 28.43 26.63
CA ASN A 248 20.39 29.11 27.89
C ASN A 248 19.93 28.07 28.94
N VAL A 249 20.77 27.83 29.92
CA VAL A 249 20.51 26.87 31.03
C VAL A 249 19.92 27.49 32.27
N ASP A 250 19.64 28.80 32.25
CA ASP A 250 19.13 29.59 33.38
C ASP A 250 17.88 30.39 32.96
N ALA A 251 17.07 29.84 32.03
CA ALA A 251 15.85 30.47 31.58
C ALA A 251 14.78 30.51 32.70
N ASP A 252 14.05 31.62 32.76
CA ASP A 252 12.97 31.80 33.74
C ASP A 252 11.65 31.36 33.16
N PHE A 253 11.13 30.25 33.65
CA PHE A 253 9.79 29.72 33.33
C PHE A 253 9.29 28.82 34.48
N ALA A 254 7.96 28.74 34.59
CA ALA A 254 7.29 27.93 35.58
C ALA A 254 7.32 26.44 35.18
N TYR A 255 7.77 25.62 36.13
CA TYR A 255 7.79 24.17 35.99
C TYR A 255 7.74 23.49 37.34
N GLU A 256 6.79 22.60 37.51
CA GLU A 256 6.62 21.76 38.69
C GLU A 256 6.99 20.32 38.35
N LEU A 257 8.02 19.78 39.01
CA LEU A 257 8.56 18.45 38.72
C LEU A 257 7.51 17.34 38.92
N GLU A 258 6.66 17.46 39.94
CA GLU A 258 5.63 16.46 40.23
C GLU A 258 4.60 16.28 39.11
N GLU A 259 4.37 17.31 38.28
CA GLU A 259 3.50 17.21 37.11
C GLU A 259 4.12 16.37 35.99
N ALA A 260 5.42 16.13 36.01
CA ALA A 260 6.14 15.31 35.06
C ALA A 260 6.28 13.84 35.47
N LYS A 261 5.74 13.48 36.63
CA LYS A 261 5.80 12.12 37.15
C LYS A 261 5.02 11.17 36.27
N LEU A 262 5.67 10.09 35.86
CA LEU A 262 5.03 9.10 35.03
C LEU A 262 3.96 8.31 35.79
N GLY A 263 2.74 8.32 35.26
CA GLY A 263 1.64 7.51 35.74
C GLY A 263 1.32 6.37 34.75
N ASN A 264 0.05 6.01 34.70
CA ASN A 264 -0.43 5.07 33.66
C ASN A 264 -0.48 5.80 32.32
N LEU A 265 0.38 5.40 31.37
CA LEU A 265 0.43 5.96 30.01
C LEU A 265 -0.71 5.43 29.11
N TYR A 266 -1.33 4.35 29.51
CA TYR A 266 -2.34 3.61 28.73
C TYR A 266 -3.74 3.93 29.25
N THR A 267 -4.11 5.22 29.22
CA THR A 267 -5.41 5.72 29.64
C THR A 267 -6.50 5.40 28.61
N GLU A 268 -7.77 5.45 28.99
CA GLU A 268 -8.90 5.32 28.06
C GLU A 268 -8.86 6.42 26.99
N GLU A 269 -8.47 7.64 27.35
CA GLU A 269 -8.36 8.76 26.43
C GLU A 269 -7.25 8.51 25.38
N ALA A 270 -6.07 8.08 25.82
CA ALA A 270 -4.98 7.68 24.93
C ALA A 270 -5.40 6.55 23.97
N TYR A 271 -6.18 5.59 24.49
CA TYR A 271 -6.71 4.49 23.71
C TYR A 271 -7.56 4.96 22.52
N VAL A 272 -8.46 5.95 22.74
CA VAL A 272 -9.30 6.54 21.69
C VAL A 272 -8.43 7.19 20.59
N TYR A 273 -7.36 7.89 20.96
CA TYR A 273 -6.43 8.46 19.98
C TYR A 273 -5.69 7.37 19.20
N PHE A 274 -5.21 6.32 19.84
CA PHE A 274 -4.48 5.24 19.18
C PHE A 274 -5.38 4.47 18.22
N GLN A 275 -6.66 4.29 18.55
CA GLN A 275 -7.67 3.73 17.63
C GLN A 275 -7.89 4.63 16.43
N ARG A 276 -8.18 5.93 16.68
CA ARG A 276 -8.41 6.91 15.61
C ARG A 276 -7.23 6.98 14.64
N LEU A 277 -6.01 6.90 15.17
CA LEU A 277 -4.78 6.94 14.40
C LEU A 277 -4.39 5.58 13.78
N GLN A 278 -5.14 4.53 14.07
CA GLN A 278 -4.94 3.17 13.56
C GLN A 278 -3.57 2.56 13.93
N PHE A 279 -3.10 2.82 15.14
CA PHE A 279 -1.82 2.32 15.64
C PHE A 279 -1.93 0.89 16.20
N LYS A 280 -2.29 -0.09 15.36
CA LYS A 280 -2.56 -1.48 15.73
C LYS A 280 -1.51 -2.09 16.66
N ASN A 281 -0.22 -1.95 16.31
CA ASN A 281 0.87 -2.52 17.13
C ASN A 281 1.03 -1.84 18.49
N LEU A 282 0.64 -0.59 18.62
CA LEU A 282 0.73 0.15 19.88
C LEU A 282 -0.51 -0.07 20.75
N LEU A 283 -1.65 -0.38 20.16
CA LEU A 283 -2.87 -0.75 20.88
C LEU A 283 -2.68 -2.02 21.72
N ASN A 284 -1.84 -2.95 21.29
CA ASN A 284 -1.47 -4.15 22.06
C ASN A 284 -0.73 -3.87 23.38
N ARG A 285 -0.33 -2.62 23.64
CA ARG A 285 0.30 -2.20 24.91
C ARG A 285 -0.70 -1.79 25.99
N PHE A 286 -1.94 -1.55 25.58
CA PHE A 286 -3.01 -1.27 26.53
C PHE A 286 -3.45 -2.58 27.17
N ASP A 287 -3.33 -2.70 28.50
CA ASP A 287 -4.04 -3.71 29.28
C ASP A 287 -5.52 -3.29 29.32
N VAL A 288 -6.17 -3.37 28.17
CA VAL A 288 -7.61 -3.31 28.14
C VAL A 288 -8.06 -4.64 28.73
N GLN A 289 -8.27 -4.69 30.04
CA GLN A 289 -9.36 -5.51 30.54
C GLN A 289 -10.59 -4.91 29.86
N SER A 290 -10.84 -5.36 28.63
CA SER A 290 -12.11 -5.07 28.00
C SER A 290 -13.14 -5.73 28.91
N GLU A 291 -13.79 -4.95 29.75
CA GLU A 291 -15.18 -5.21 30.06
C GLU A 291 -15.95 -5.08 28.72
N ASN A 292 -15.59 -5.94 27.77
CA ASN A 292 -16.45 -6.21 26.62
C ASN A 292 -17.66 -6.90 27.24
N SER A 293 -18.67 -6.11 27.57
CA SER A 293 -19.94 -6.59 28.10
C SER A 293 -20.59 -7.69 27.25
N ILE A 294 -20.06 -7.93 26.05
CA ILE A 294 -20.53 -9.01 25.15
C ILE A 294 -19.94 -10.39 25.50
N GLU A 295 -18.77 -10.50 26.15
CA GLU A 295 -18.21 -11.81 26.53
C GLU A 295 -19.08 -12.56 27.52
N ASP A 296 -19.83 -11.84 28.36
CA ASP A 296 -20.80 -12.44 29.30
C ASP A 296 -21.93 -13.15 28.58
N ALA A 297 -22.16 -12.81 27.29
CA ALA A 297 -23.17 -13.45 26.46
C ALA A 297 -22.62 -14.62 25.62
N PHE A 298 -21.30 -14.92 25.70
CA PHE A 298 -20.73 -16.03 24.96
C PHE A 298 -21.07 -17.37 25.58
N VAL A 299 -21.63 -18.23 24.76
CA VAL A 299 -22.06 -19.56 25.19
C VAL A 299 -21.41 -20.63 24.31
N ILE A 300 -20.71 -21.57 24.93
CA ILE A 300 -20.24 -22.79 24.26
C ILE A 300 -21.37 -23.81 24.42
N ALA A 301 -22.13 -24.03 23.35
CA ALA A 301 -23.29 -24.87 23.40
C ALA A 301 -22.93 -26.35 23.49
N VAL A 302 -23.58 -27.07 24.42
CA VAL A 302 -23.31 -28.48 24.70
C VAL A 302 -24.63 -29.25 24.77
N GLY A 303 -24.75 -30.26 23.93
CA GLY A 303 -25.91 -31.15 23.93
C GLY A 303 -26.95 -30.83 22.86
N LYS A 304 -27.54 -31.89 22.35
CA LYS A 304 -28.40 -31.86 21.16
C LYS A 304 -29.64 -30.99 21.33
N GLU A 305 -30.29 -31.02 22.49
CA GLU A 305 -31.53 -30.27 22.75
C GLU A 305 -31.28 -28.75 22.79
N GLU A 306 -30.17 -28.32 23.37
CA GLU A 306 -29.78 -26.89 23.41
C GLU A 306 -29.46 -26.38 22.01
N ILE A 307 -28.64 -27.10 21.26
CA ILE A 307 -28.29 -26.76 19.90
C ILE A 307 -29.51 -26.67 18.97
N GLN A 308 -30.46 -27.60 19.12
CA GLN A 308 -31.72 -27.54 18.35
C GLN A 308 -32.53 -26.27 18.65
N LYS A 309 -32.58 -25.82 19.91
CA LYS A 309 -33.24 -24.56 20.27
C LYS A 309 -32.58 -23.37 19.66
N ILE A 310 -31.22 -23.34 19.69
CA ILE A 310 -30.42 -22.26 19.08
C ILE A 310 -30.76 -22.15 17.59
N PHE A 311 -30.72 -23.23 16.83
CA PHE A 311 -31.08 -23.22 15.41
C PHE A 311 -32.53 -22.80 15.15
N ALA A 312 -33.48 -23.32 15.92
CA ALA A 312 -34.90 -22.99 15.78
C ALA A 312 -35.19 -21.49 16.08
N GLU A 313 -34.40 -20.84 16.92
CA GLU A 313 -34.49 -19.40 17.16
C GLU A 313 -33.78 -18.63 16.05
N ALA A 314 -32.59 -19.06 15.60
CA ALA A 314 -31.82 -18.43 14.54
C ALA A 314 -32.59 -18.38 13.21
N GLU A 315 -33.36 -19.44 12.86
CA GLU A 315 -34.22 -19.47 11.67
C GLU A 315 -35.26 -18.34 11.61
N LYS A 316 -35.65 -17.83 12.76
CA LYS A 316 -36.65 -16.76 12.87
C LYS A 316 -36.05 -15.37 13.00
N ALA A 317 -34.73 -15.31 13.06
CA ALA A 317 -34.01 -14.04 13.24
C ALA A 317 -34.02 -13.20 11.97
N GLN A 318 -34.05 -11.88 12.14
CA GLN A 318 -33.90 -10.91 11.05
C GLN A 318 -32.52 -11.02 10.40
N THR A 319 -31.50 -11.17 11.21
CA THR A 319 -30.11 -11.29 10.79
C THR A 319 -29.40 -12.36 11.60
N VAL A 320 -28.59 -13.17 10.94
CA VAL A 320 -27.76 -14.19 11.55
C VAL A 320 -26.33 -14.03 11.06
N GLY A 321 -25.41 -13.84 12.00
CA GLY A 321 -23.97 -13.91 11.74
C GLY A 321 -23.46 -15.33 11.97
N ALA A 322 -22.65 -15.83 11.06
CA ALA A 322 -22.11 -17.18 11.14
C ALA A 322 -20.63 -17.25 10.77
N VAL A 323 -19.92 -18.22 11.32
CA VAL A 323 -18.55 -18.56 10.99
C VAL A 323 -18.33 -20.06 11.02
N LEU A 324 -17.53 -20.55 10.10
CA LEU A 324 -17.01 -21.93 10.08
C LEU A 324 -15.56 -21.87 10.57
N TYR A 325 -15.25 -22.43 11.73
CA TYR A 325 -13.90 -22.37 12.23
C TYR A 325 -13.15 -23.70 12.07
N LYS A 326 -11.83 -23.60 11.79
CA LYS A 326 -10.92 -24.75 11.73
C LYS A 326 -10.18 -24.88 13.06
N ASP A 327 -10.17 -26.05 13.64
CA ASP A 327 -9.37 -26.32 14.85
C ASP A 327 -7.93 -26.66 14.46
N THR A 328 -7.04 -25.67 14.58
CA THR A 328 -5.62 -25.80 14.25
C THR A 328 -4.73 -26.14 15.44
N ARG A 329 -5.28 -26.31 16.65
CA ARG A 329 -4.51 -26.53 17.90
C ARG A 329 -3.58 -27.75 17.84
N ASN A 330 -3.98 -28.79 17.12
CA ASN A 330 -3.22 -30.05 16.98
C ASN A 330 -2.59 -30.22 15.59
N VAL A 331 -2.55 -29.18 14.78
CA VAL A 331 -2.03 -29.19 13.40
C VAL A 331 -0.76 -28.33 13.34
N LEU A 332 0.31 -28.86 12.71
CA LEU A 332 1.51 -28.05 12.49
C LEU A 332 1.20 -26.82 11.63
N PRO A 333 1.80 -25.64 11.90
CA PRO A 333 1.49 -24.42 11.17
C PRO A 333 1.57 -24.55 9.64
N LEU A 334 2.47 -25.40 9.13
CA LEU A 334 2.63 -25.69 7.70
C LEU A 334 1.39 -26.37 7.09
N PHE A 335 0.57 -27.08 7.91
CA PHE A 335 -0.63 -27.81 7.49
C PHE A 335 -1.92 -27.18 8.01
N ALA A 336 -1.89 -25.96 8.53
CA ALA A 336 -3.07 -25.27 9.06
C ALA A 336 -4.20 -25.15 8.03
N GLY A 337 -3.86 -25.02 6.75
CA GLY A 337 -4.82 -24.97 5.64
C GLY A 337 -5.64 -26.24 5.45
N SER A 338 -5.08 -27.42 5.82
CA SER A 338 -5.76 -28.74 5.72
C SER A 338 -6.50 -29.15 6.99
N ALA A 339 -6.57 -28.27 8.00
CA ALA A 339 -7.32 -28.56 9.22
C ALA A 339 -8.82 -28.74 8.93
N GLU A 340 -9.42 -29.74 9.57
CA GLU A 340 -10.86 -29.99 9.48
C GLU A 340 -11.64 -28.89 10.20
N ILE A 341 -12.91 -28.71 9.80
CA ILE A 341 -13.80 -27.78 10.50
C ILE A 341 -14.05 -28.32 11.92
N GLY A 342 -13.73 -27.52 12.93
CA GLY A 342 -13.92 -27.84 14.35
C GLY A 342 -15.34 -27.58 14.87
N GLY A 343 -16.12 -26.77 14.14
CA GLY A 343 -17.48 -26.38 14.51
C GLY A 343 -17.91 -25.10 13.83
N ILE A 344 -18.95 -24.49 14.37
CA ILE A 344 -19.53 -23.24 13.90
C ILE A 344 -19.68 -22.23 15.02
N GLY A 345 -19.55 -20.93 14.67
CA GLY A 345 -20.04 -19.84 15.50
C GLY A 345 -21.34 -19.30 14.91
N ILE A 346 -22.28 -18.89 15.75
CA ILE A 346 -23.52 -18.28 15.31
C ILE A 346 -23.96 -17.18 16.27
N SER A 347 -24.40 -16.05 15.73
CA SER A 347 -24.93 -14.92 16.50
C SER A 347 -26.17 -14.35 15.82
N PHE A 348 -27.22 -14.07 16.60
CA PHE A 348 -28.45 -13.44 16.12
C PHE A 348 -29.04 -12.43 17.13
N GLY A 349 -28.13 -11.82 17.90
CA GLY A 349 -28.44 -10.79 18.87
C GLY A 349 -27.26 -10.55 19.81
N LYS A 350 -27.24 -9.41 20.51
CA LYS A 350 -26.15 -9.03 21.44
C LYS A 350 -26.02 -10.02 22.62
N GLU A 351 -27.10 -10.72 23.00
CA GLU A 351 -27.11 -11.71 24.07
C GLU A 351 -27.26 -13.15 23.55
N LYS A 352 -27.14 -13.36 22.22
CA LYS A 352 -27.32 -14.64 21.56
C LYS A 352 -26.14 -14.96 20.68
N ILE A 353 -25.02 -15.32 21.31
CA ILE A 353 -23.71 -15.54 20.69
C ILE A 353 -23.22 -16.94 21.12
N TYR A 354 -23.08 -17.83 20.16
CA TYR A 354 -22.81 -19.24 20.44
C TYR A 354 -21.64 -19.77 19.65
N CYS A 355 -20.79 -20.55 20.30
CA CYS A 355 -19.84 -21.46 19.66
C CYS A 355 -20.39 -22.88 19.79
N ILE A 356 -20.47 -23.60 18.69
CA ILE A 356 -21.01 -24.98 18.63
C ILE A 356 -19.91 -25.90 18.07
N PRO A 357 -19.10 -26.53 18.93
CA PRO A 357 -18.10 -27.49 18.52
C PRO A 357 -18.71 -28.77 17.98
N VAL A 358 -18.05 -29.40 17.00
CA VAL A 358 -18.39 -30.72 16.49
C VAL A 358 -18.29 -31.74 17.61
N GLY A 359 -19.17 -32.74 17.62
CA GLY A 359 -19.17 -33.85 18.59
C GLY A 359 -20.09 -33.67 19.78
N ASN A 360 -20.67 -32.49 19.99
CA ASN A 360 -21.66 -32.22 21.08
C ASN A 360 -23.09 -32.63 20.71
N GLY A 361 -23.28 -33.84 20.17
CA GLY A 361 -24.59 -34.34 19.74
C GLY A 361 -24.90 -34.08 18.25
N TYR A 362 -24.01 -33.41 17.55
CA TYR A 362 -24.04 -33.17 16.11
C TYR A 362 -22.73 -33.56 15.45
N SER A 363 -22.83 -34.28 14.35
CA SER A 363 -21.72 -34.46 13.41
C SER A 363 -21.47 -33.17 12.62
N MET A 364 -20.34 -33.08 11.97
CA MET A 364 -20.02 -31.95 11.05
C MET A 364 -21.10 -31.77 9.98
N ALA A 365 -21.53 -32.86 9.34
CA ALA A 365 -22.54 -32.82 8.29
C ALA A 365 -23.86 -32.27 8.79
N GLU A 366 -24.30 -32.72 9.97
CA GLU A 366 -25.57 -32.26 10.60
C GLU A 366 -25.48 -30.75 10.96
N LEU A 367 -24.34 -30.27 11.45
CA LEU A 367 -24.15 -28.84 11.76
C LEU A 367 -24.21 -27.97 10.50
N LEU A 368 -23.54 -28.40 9.43
CA LEU A 368 -23.56 -27.66 8.16
C LEU A 368 -24.94 -27.66 7.51
N GLU A 369 -25.65 -28.78 7.54
CA GLU A 369 -27.02 -28.86 7.04
C GLU A 369 -27.96 -27.94 7.84
N ALA A 370 -27.85 -27.94 9.17
CA ALA A 370 -28.62 -27.05 10.03
C ALA A 370 -28.31 -25.57 9.76
N LEU A 371 -27.04 -25.24 9.55
CA LEU A 371 -26.60 -23.86 9.21
C LEU A 371 -27.18 -23.42 7.86
N VAL A 372 -27.13 -24.27 6.84
CA VAL A 372 -27.76 -24.01 5.53
C VAL A 372 -29.27 -23.82 5.69
N HIS A 373 -29.91 -24.60 6.54
CA HIS A 373 -31.34 -24.45 6.84
C HIS A 373 -31.67 -23.10 7.50
N VAL A 374 -30.82 -22.64 8.44
CA VAL A 374 -30.93 -21.31 9.04
C VAL A 374 -30.76 -20.23 7.96
N ALA A 375 -29.73 -20.32 7.09
CA ALA A 375 -29.50 -19.35 6.03
C ALA A 375 -30.69 -19.20 5.06
N LYS A 376 -31.43 -20.31 4.81
CA LYS A 376 -32.61 -20.29 3.95
C LYS A 376 -33.84 -19.63 4.61
N HIS A 377 -33.97 -19.69 5.93
CA HIS A 377 -35.15 -19.23 6.65
C HIS A 377 -34.97 -17.86 7.31
N ALA A 378 -33.79 -17.54 7.80
CA ALA A 378 -33.47 -16.22 8.36
C ALA A 378 -33.71 -15.09 7.34
N GLY A 379 -33.87 -13.87 7.83
CA GLY A 379 -34.04 -12.69 6.97
C GLY A 379 -32.78 -12.37 6.22
N ARG A 380 -31.62 -12.46 6.90
CA ARG A 380 -30.26 -12.24 6.34
C ARG A 380 -29.29 -13.23 6.96
N PHE A 381 -28.36 -13.73 6.14
CA PHE A 381 -27.24 -14.58 6.55
C PHE A 381 -25.91 -13.90 6.27
N THR A 382 -25.15 -13.60 7.31
CA THR A 382 -23.92 -12.79 7.25
C THR A 382 -22.69 -13.60 7.63
N VAL A 383 -21.64 -13.46 6.87
CA VAL A 383 -20.36 -14.13 7.10
C VAL A 383 -19.20 -13.22 6.75
N PHE A 384 -18.00 -13.59 7.18
CA PHE A 384 -16.75 -13.13 6.60
C PHE A 384 -16.27 -14.16 5.59
N ASP A 385 -15.89 -13.71 4.37
CA ASP A 385 -15.44 -14.57 3.27
C ASP A 385 -16.43 -15.70 2.92
N LEU A 386 -17.56 -15.30 2.35
CA LEU A 386 -18.61 -16.23 1.92
C LEU A 386 -18.06 -17.25 0.90
N LYS A 387 -17.23 -16.80 -0.06
CA LYS A 387 -16.69 -17.66 -1.10
C LYS A 387 -15.92 -18.86 -0.53
N SER A 388 -15.08 -18.65 0.48
CA SER A 388 -14.33 -19.71 1.16
C SER A 388 -15.24 -20.65 1.98
N SER A 389 -16.42 -20.19 2.37
CA SER A 389 -17.41 -20.99 3.13
C SER A 389 -18.30 -21.85 2.24
N LEU A 390 -18.55 -21.45 0.99
CA LEU A 390 -19.46 -22.11 0.06
C LEU A 390 -19.16 -23.60 -0.20
N PRO A 391 -17.89 -24.09 -0.28
CA PRO A 391 -17.61 -25.51 -0.45
C PRO A 391 -18.24 -26.41 0.62
N TYR A 392 -18.44 -25.86 1.81
CA TYR A 392 -19.01 -26.57 2.97
C TYR A 392 -20.53 -26.38 3.10
N LEU A 393 -21.07 -25.25 2.60
CA LEU A 393 -22.48 -24.89 2.72
C LEU A 393 -23.30 -25.36 1.50
N LYS A 394 -23.22 -26.66 1.19
CA LYS A 394 -23.90 -27.26 0.05
C LYS A 394 -25.41 -27.02 0.09
N GLY A 395 -25.95 -26.50 -1.01
CA GLY A 395 -27.38 -26.20 -1.12
C GLY A 395 -27.79 -24.81 -0.62
N LEU A 396 -26.84 -23.95 -0.28
CA LEU A 396 -27.07 -22.52 -0.03
C LEU A 396 -27.48 -21.80 -1.32
N GLU A 397 -26.85 -22.19 -2.43
CA GLU A 397 -27.05 -21.62 -3.75
C GLU A 397 -28.52 -21.71 -4.21
N GLY A 398 -28.97 -20.70 -4.93
CA GLY A 398 -30.30 -20.58 -5.51
C GLY A 398 -31.38 -20.23 -4.51
N ALA A 399 -31.33 -20.81 -3.30
CA ALA A 399 -32.40 -20.64 -2.30
C ALA A 399 -32.16 -19.48 -1.32
N ALA A 400 -30.90 -19.10 -1.10
CA ALA A 400 -30.54 -18.11 -0.10
C ALA A 400 -29.48 -17.09 -0.60
N GLU A 401 -29.11 -17.13 -1.88
CA GLU A 401 -28.11 -16.21 -2.44
C GLU A 401 -28.42 -14.73 -2.14
N GLU A 402 -29.67 -14.31 -2.37
CA GLU A 402 -30.12 -12.93 -2.14
C GLU A 402 -30.13 -12.52 -0.66
N LYS A 403 -30.07 -13.48 0.26
CA LYS A 403 -30.04 -13.24 1.70
C LYS A 403 -28.62 -13.18 2.26
N CYS A 404 -27.64 -13.61 1.48
CA CYS A 404 -26.25 -13.61 1.90
C CYS A 404 -25.65 -12.21 1.91
N PHE A 405 -24.82 -11.96 2.94
CA PHE A 405 -24.08 -10.74 3.10
C PHE A 405 -22.64 -11.09 3.49
N ASP A 406 -21.68 -10.66 2.68
CA ASP A 406 -20.24 -10.80 2.96
C ASP A 406 -19.68 -9.49 3.51
N SER A 407 -19.27 -9.50 4.78
CA SER A 407 -18.74 -8.30 5.45
C SER A 407 -17.40 -7.85 4.89
N ILE A 408 -16.56 -8.76 4.33
CA ILE A 408 -15.30 -8.42 3.67
C ILE A 408 -15.56 -7.64 2.37
N VAL A 409 -16.49 -8.12 1.55
CA VAL A 409 -16.87 -7.45 0.30
C VAL A 409 -17.46 -6.06 0.58
N ALA A 410 -18.30 -5.93 1.60
CA ALA A 410 -18.86 -4.65 2.01
C ALA A 410 -17.78 -3.67 2.50
N ALA A 411 -16.86 -4.12 3.34
CA ALA A 411 -15.75 -3.31 3.86
C ALA A 411 -14.78 -2.90 2.76
N TYR A 412 -14.49 -3.79 1.81
CA TYR A 412 -13.68 -3.47 0.63
C TYR A 412 -14.29 -2.35 -0.20
N LEU A 413 -15.58 -2.36 -0.47
CA LEU A 413 -16.24 -1.30 -1.23
C LEU A 413 -16.11 0.06 -0.54
N LEU A 414 -16.21 0.10 0.79
CA LEU A 414 -16.06 1.34 1.57
C LEU A 414 -14.64 1.89 1.58
N ASN A 415 -13.62 1.02 1.53
CA ASN A 415 -12.22 1.46 1.43
C ASN A 415 -11.36 0.47 0.63
N PRO A 416 -11.30 0.57 -0.71
CA PRO A 416 -10.57 -0.36 -1.57
C PRO A 416 -9.04 -0.19 -1.54
N LEU A 417 -8.52 0.72 -0.72
CA LEU A 417 -7.07 0.97 -0.60
C LEU A 417 -6.40 0.17 0.53
N LYS A 418 -7.18 -0.55 1.33
CA LYS A 418 -6.65 -1.43 2.37
C LYS A 418 -6.05 -2.70 1.78
N ASN A 419 -5.09 -3.28 2.51
CA ASN A 419 -4.46 -4.55 2.14
C ASN A 419 -5.18 -5.76 2.75
N ASP A 420 -5.99 -5.57 3.78
CA ASP A 420 -6.67 -6.62 4.53
C ASP A 420 -8.04 -6.15 5.04
N TYR A 421 -8.99 -7.08 5.10
CA TYR A 421 -10.38 -6.87 5.52
C TYR A 421 -10.82 -7.97 6.50
N GLY A 422 -9.90 -8.55 7.26
CA GLY A 422 -10.20 -9.59 8.25
C GLY A 422 -11.27 -9.16 9.26
N PHE A 423 -11.89 -10.12 9.96
CA PHE A 423 -12.97 -9.81 10.88
C PHE A 423 -12.52 -8.91 12.04
N GLU A 424 -11.27 -9.03 12.51
CA GLU A 424 -10.70 -8.17 13.55
C GLU A 424 -10.64 -6.71 13.08
N ASP A 425 -10.24 -6.49 11.82
CA ASP A 425 -10.18 -5.15 11.24
C ASP A 425 -11.57 -4.52 11.10
N VAL A 426 -12.55 -5.31 10.62
CA VAL A 426 -13.95 -4.87 10.49
C VAL A 426 -14.57 -4.62 11.85
N ALA A 427 -14.33 -5.52 12.81
CA ALA A 427 -14.81 -5.38 14.19
C ALA A 427 -14.27 -4.12 14.86
N GLN A 428 -12.98 -3.85 14.71
CA GLN A 428 -12.36 -2.66 15.25
C GLN A 428 -12.85 -1.36 14.59
N GLU A 429 -12.84 -1.33 13.24
CA GLU A 429 -13.15 -0.10 12.50
C GLU A 429 -14.62 0.28 12.51
N HIS A 430 -15.50 -0.72 12.49
CA HIS A 430 -16.93 -0.48 12.33
C HIS A 430 -17.74 -0.72 13.59
N LEU A 431 -17.25 -1.50 14.56
CA LEU A 431 -17.94 -1.81 15.80
C LEU A 431 -17.22 -1.27 17.04
N GLY A 432 -15.97 -0.80 16.91
CA GLY A 432 -15.14 -0.39 18.05
C GLY A 432 -14.73 -1.55 18.97
N LEU A 433 -14.85 -2.80 18.50
CA LEU A 433 -14.47 -3.98 19.27
C LEU A 433 -12.98 -4.23 19.19
N MET A 434 -12.36 -4.41 20.35
CA MET A 434 -10.97 -4.84 20.48
C MET A 434 -10.94 -6.31 20.86
N ILE A 435 -10.21 -7.08 20.09
CA ILE A 435 -10.08 -8.52 20.30
C ILE A 435 -8.60 -8.81 20.58
N ASP A 436 -8.31 -9.39 21.75
CA ASP A 436 -6.94 -9.80 22.08
C ASP A 436 -6.56 -10.98 21.15
N PRO A 437 -5.44 -10.90 20.40
CA PRO A 437 -4.95 -12.02 19.60
C PRO A 437 -4.68 -13.31 20.40
N LYS A 438 -4.59 -13.21 21.73
CA LYS A 438 -4.40 -14.35 22.63
C LYS A 438 -5.72 -14.94 23.14
N THR A 439 -6.88 -14.42 22.69
CA THR A 439 -8.19 -14.92 23.06
C THR A 439 -8.31 -16.41 22.73
N GLU A 440 -8.93 -17.19 23.62
CA GLU A 440 -9.19 -18.60 23.41
C GLU A 440 -10.03 -18.83 22.14
N LEU A 441 -9.79 -19.94 21.43
CA LEU A 441 -10.41 -20.22 20.13
C LEU A 441 -11.94 -20.11 20.15
N GLU A 442 -12.58 -20.68 21.13
CA GLU A 442 -14.05 -20.70 21.26
C GLU A 442 -14.63 -19.28 21.46
N LYS A 443 -13.94 -18.45 22.23
CA LYS A 443 -14.29 -17.02 22.38
C LYS A 443 -14.03 -16.25 21.09
N MET A 444 -12.91 -16.52 20.40
CA MET A 444 -12.60 -15.92 19.11
C MET A 444 -13.71 -16.19 18.10
N VAL A 445 -14.20 -17.43 18.05
CA VAL A 445 -15.33 -17.84 17.20
C VAL A 445 -16.62 -17.07 17.56
N CYS A 446 -16.88 -16.84 18.85
CA CYS A 446 -17.99 -16.02 19.30
C CYS A 446 -17.85 -14.55 18.86
N TYR A 447 -16.64 -13.98 18.97
CA TYR A 447 -16.36 -12.63 18.48
C TYR A 447 -16.59 -12.51 16.97
N GLU A 448 -16.10 -13.46 16.19
CA GLU A 448 -16.25 -13.44 14.74
C GLU A 448 -17.73 -13.57 14.32
N ALA A 449 -18.47 -14.49 14.93
CA ALA A 449 -19.91 -14.64 14.68
C ALA A 449 -20.68 -13.37 15.05
N TYR A 450 -20.36 -12.75 16.20
CA TYR A 450 -20.98 -11.49 16.61
C TYR A 450 -20.57 -10.34 15.68
N ALA A 451 -19.31 -10.26 15.30
CA ALA A 451 -18.84 -9.24 14.36
C ALA A 451 -19.53 -9.37 12.99
N ALA A 452 -19.73 -10.58 12.47
CA ALA A 452 -20.50 -10.81 11.25
C ALA A 452 -21.95 -10.32 11.40
N PHE A 453 -22.63 -10.67 12.52
CA PHE A 453 -23.98 -10.20 12.84
C PHE A 453 -24.07 -8.67 12.92
N ALA A 454 -23.25 -8.05 13.77
CA ALA A 454 -23.37 -6.65 14.13
C ALA A 454 -22.83 -5.70 13.02
N SER A 455 -21.80 -6.10 12.29
CA SER A 455 -21.24 -5.26 11.22
C SER A 455 -22.15 -5.11 10.01
N SER A 456 -23.01 -6.09 9.75
CA SER A 456 -23.85 -6.10 8.55
C SER A 456 -24.80 -4.90 8.46
N GLU A 457 -25.41 -4.48 9.57
CA GLU A 457 -26.28 -3.30 9.63
C GLU A 457 -25.47 -2.00 9.43
N VAL A 458 -24.33 -1.87 10.13
CA VAL A 458 -23.45 -0.70 10.05
C VAL A 458 -22.86 -0.54 8.65
N LEU A 459 -22.41 -1.64 8.04
CA LEU A 459 -21.85 -1.63 6.69
C LEU A 459 -22.93 -1.31 5.65
N GLU A 460 -24.13 -1.85 5.79
CA GLU A 460 -25.27 -1.52 4.92
C GLU A 460 -25.61 -0.03 4.98
N GLU A 461 -25.72 0.55 6.19
CA GLU A 461 -25.97 1.99 6.35
C GLU A 461 -24.91 2.85 5.68
N LYS A 462 -23.62 2.48 5.85
CA LYS A 462 -22.50 3.16 5.20
C LYS A 462 -22.55 3.03 3.67
N LEU A 463 -22.80 1.82 3.16
CA LEU A 463 -22.93 1.60 1.71
C LEU A 463 -24.11 2.38 1.11
N LYS A 464 -25.24 2.47 1.82
CA LYS A 464 -26.39 3.32 1.39
C LYS A 464 -26.03 4.80 1.40
N LYS A 465 -25.37 5.29 2.44
CA LYS A 465 -24.91 6.67 2.56
C LYS A 465 -23.94 7.04 1.44
N GLU A 466 -23.05 6.11 1.07
CA GLU A 466 -22.06 6.27 0.01
C GLU A 466 -22.61 5.93 -1.39
N GLU A 467 -23.93 5.66 -1.52
CA GLU A 467 -24.64 5.29 -2.76
C GLU A 467 -24.09 4.03 -3.47
N MET A 468 -23.41 3.14 -2.72
CA MET A 468 -22.82 1.89 -3.22
C MET A 468 -23.67 0.65 -2.93
N TRP A 469 -24.85 0.80 -2.30
CA TRP A 469 -25.69 -0.35 -1.94
C TRP A 469 -26.15 -1.18 -3.15
N LYS A 470 -26.51 -0.50 -4.23
CA LYS A 470 -26.90 -1.17 -5.48
C LYS A 470 -25.73 -1.94 -6.10
N LEU A 471 -24.54 -1.35 -6.12
CA LEU A 471 -23.31 -2.01 -6.57
C LEU A 471 -23.03 -3.28 -5.76
N PHE A 472 -23.17 -3.18 -4.43
CA PHE A 472 -22.97 -4.33 -3.53
C PHE A 472 -23.97 -5.46 -3.81
N THR A 473 -25.28 -5.15 -3.88
CA THR A 473 -26.32 -6.18 -3.97
C THR A 473 -26.51 -6.76 -5.37
N GLU A 474 -26.32 -5.95 -6.43
CA GLU A 474 -26.59 -6.39 -7.80
C GLU A 474 -25.33 -6.90 -8.52
N ILE A 475 -24.11 -6.51 -8.07
CA ILE A 475 -22.87 -6.90 -8.76
C ILE A 475 -21.95 -7.68 -7.81
N GLU A 476 -21.54 -7.09 -6.69
CA GLU A 476 -20.48 -7.70 -5.89
C GLU A 476 -20.91 -8.97 -5.17
N MET A 477 -22.10 -9.01 -4.58
CA MET A 477 -22.59 -10.22 -3.90
C MET A 477 -22.90 -11.38 -4.89
N PRO A 478 -23.61 -11.16 -6.01
CA PRO A 478 -23.77 -12.23 -6.99
C PRO A 478 -22.45 -12.75 -7.56
N LEU A 479 -21.46 -11.86 -7.74
CA LEU A 479 -20.14 -12.25 -8.23
C LEU A 479 -19.42 -13.26 -7.32
N VAL A 480 -19.67 -13.24 -6.00
CA VAL A 480 -19.08 -14.20 -5.06
C VAL A 480 -19.38 -15.65 -5.51
N PHE A 481 -20.63 -15.91 -5.91
CA PHE A 481 -21.06 -17.23 -6.37
C PHE A 481 -20.45 -17.57 -7.73
N THR A 482 -20.44 -16.63 -8.67
CA THR A 482 -19.82 -16.84 -9.99
C THR A 482 -18.33 -17.18 -9.86
N LEU A 483 -17.58 -16.46 -9.01
CA LEU A 483 -16.18 -16.77 -8.76
C LEU A 483 -15.98 -18.12 -8.09
N PHE A 484 -16.85 -18.46 -7.16
CA PHE A 484 -16.86 -19.80 -6.54
C PHE A 484 -17.03 -20.90 -7.60
N HIS A 485 -18.00 -20.78 -8.53
CA HIS A 485 -18.20 -21.76 -9.59
C HIS A 485 -16.97 -21.87 -10.50
N MET A 486 -16.37 -20.76 -10.88
CA MET A 486 -15.14 -20.75 -11.69
C MET A 486 -13.99 -21.48 -10.99
N GLU A 487 -13.81 -21.24 -9.71
CA GLU A 487 -12.79 -21.91 -8.90
C GLU A 487 -13.07 -23.43 -8.77
N GLN A 488 -14.33 -23.82 -8.61
CA GLN A 488 -14.72 -25.24 -8.58
C GLN A 488 -14.57 -25.92 -9.95
N ASN A 489 -14.90 -25.22 -11.03
CA ASN A 489 -14.75 -25.75 -12.39
C ASN A 489 -13.28 -25.98 -12.75
N GLY A 490 -12.40 -25.03 -12.38
CA GLY A 490 -11.00 -25.06 -12.76
C GLY A 490 -10.81 -25.13 -14.29
N VAL A 491 -9.56 -25.12 -14.75
CA VAL A 491 -9.20 -25.27 -16.17
C VAL A 491 -8.25 -26.45 -16.33
N ARG A 492 -8.55 -27.34 -17.29
CA ARG A 492 -7.75 -28.52 -17.56
C ARG A 492 -6.43 -28.18 -18.25
N VAL A 493 -5.35 -28.87 -17.84
CA VAL A 493 -3.99 -28.69 -18.35
C VAL A 493 -3.38 -30.03 -18.73
N GLU A 494 -2.81 -30.08 -19.93
CA GLU A 494 -2.00 -31.24 -20.38
C GLU A 494 -0.59 -31.16 -19.79
N ALA A 495 -0.35 -31.92 -18.71
CA ALA A 495 0.90 -31.88 -17.94
C ALA A 495 2.13 -32.25 -18.77
N GLU A 496 2.01 -33.25 -19.66
CA GLU A 496 3.13 -33.68 -20.52
C GLU A 496 3.48 -32.62 -21.59
N GLU A 497 2.50 -31.94 -22.14
CA GLU A 497 2.76 -30.83 -23.06
C GLU A 497 3.39 -29.64 -22.35
N LEU A 498 2.95 -29.33 -21.12
CA LEU A 498 3.55 -28.30 -20.29
C LEU A 498 5.03 -28.61 -19.98
N LYS A 499 5.33 -29.85 -19.66
CA LYS A 499 6.71 -30.33 -19.43
C LYS A 499 7.56 -30.22 -20.69
N SER A 500 7.04 -30.69 -21.84
CA SER A 500 7.73 -30.59 -23.13
C SER A 500 8.03 -29.13 -23.51
N TYR A 501 7.08 -28.23 -23.27
CA TYR A 501 7.28 -26.80 -23.44
C TYR A 501 8.40 -26.27 -22.54
N GLY A 502 8.44 -26.67 -21.26
CA GLY A 502 9.50 -26.31 -20.32
C GLY A 502 10.88 -26.80 -20.74
N GLU A 503 10.99 -28.02 -21.29
CA GLU A 503 12.23 -28.59 -21.84
C GLU A 503 12.72 -27.82 -23.07
N GLN A 504 11.83 -27.45 -23.98
CA GLN A 504 12.15 -26.61 -25.14
C GLN A 504 12.71 -25.25 -24.74
N LEU A 505 12.07 -24.58 -23.75
CA LEU A 505 12.58 -23.34 -23.19
C LEU A 505 13.96 -23.54 -22.56
N GLY A 506 14.15 -24.63 -21.79
CA GLY A 506 15.42 -24.98 -21.16
C GLY A 506 16.56 -25.12 -22.17
N GLY A 507 16.30 -25.80 -23.29
CA GLY A 507 17.26 -25.92 -24.39
C GLY A 507 17.72 -24.58 -24.95
N LYS A 508 16.77 -23.68 -25.21
CA LYS A 508 17.07 -22.32 -25.72
C LYS A 508 17.80 -21.46 -24.69
N ILE A 509 17.45 -21.57 -23.41
CA ILE A 509 18.11 -20.86 -22.30
C ILE A 509 19.58 -21.26 -22.23
N VAL A 510 19.90 -22.56 -22.27
CA VAL A 510 21.28 -23.07 -22.26
C VAL A 510 22.08 -22.60 -23.47
N GLN A 511 21.46 -22.53 -24.63
CA GLN A 511 22.10 -22.00 -25.84
C GLN A 511 22.42 -20.50 -25.68
N LEU A 512 21.45 -19.70 -25.24
CA LEU A 512 21.65 -18.26 -25.02
C LEU A 512 22.72 -17.98 -23.95
N GLU A 513 22.76 -18.76 -22.90
CA GLU A 513 23.77 -18.68 -21.84
C GLU A 513 25.19 -18.81 -22.40
N LYS A 514 25.42 -19.81 -23.25
CA LYS A 514 26.71 -19.98 -23.94
C LYS A 514 27.04 -18.79 -24.84
N GLU A 515 26.08 -18.34 -25.63
CA GLU A 515 26.28 -17.21 -26.54
C GLU A 515 26.56 -15.90 -25.77
N ILE A 516 25.92 -15.70 -24.60
CA ILE A 516 26.18 -14.56 -23.72
C ILE A 516 27.59 -14.62 -23.12
N TYR A 517 28.05 -15.81 -22.67
CA TYR A 517 29.39 -15.98 -22.13
C TYR A 517 30.47 -15.79 -23.20
N GLU A 518 30.25 -16.28 -24.41
CA GLU A 518 31.14 -16.05 -25.54
C GLU A 518 31.28 -14.54 -25.85
N LEU A 519 30.16 -13.79 -25.83
CA LEU A 519 30.19 -12.35 -26.07
C LEU A 519 30.77 -11.55 -24.91
N ALA A 520 30.59 -12.04 -23.67
CA ALA A 520 31.15 -11.44 -22.48
C ALA A 520 32.66 -11.73 -22.30
N GLY A 521 33.14 -12.86 -22.85
CA GLY A 521 34.49 -13.35 -22.64
C GLY A 521 34.71 -14.02 -21.28
N GLU A 522 33.67 -14.19 -20.48
CA GLU A 522 33.72 -14.80 -19.14
C GLU A 522 32.37 -15.42 -18.76
N GLU A 523 32.38 -16.37 -17.83
CA GLU A 523 31.19 -16.93 -17.22
C GLU A 523 30.79 -16.13 -15.97
N PHE A 524 29.50 -15.84 -15.81
CA PHE A 524 28.95 -15.09 -14.68
C PHE A 524 27.48 -15.44 -14.46
N ASN A 525 26.92 -15.09 -13.31
CA ASN A 525 25.49 -15.29 -13.08
C ASN A 525 24.65 -14.19 -13.76
N ILE A 526 24.05 -14.51 -14.92
CA ILE A 526 23.23 -13.62 -15.74
C ILE A 526 22.00 -13.12 -14.95
N ASN A 527 21.50 -13.93 -14.01
CA ASN A 527 20.37 -13.59 -13.14
C ASN A 527 20.77 -12.69 -11.94
N SER A 528 22.06 -12.46 -11.73
CA SER A 528 22.53 -11.52 -10.71
C SER A 528 22.64 -10.09 -11.29
N PRO A 529 21.77 -9.14 -10.93
CA PRO A 529 21.85 -7.76 -11.45
C PRO A 529 23.21 -7.12 -11.14
N LYS A 530 23.83 -7.49 -10.02
CA LYS A 530 25.15 -6.97 -9.61
C LYS A 530 26.26 -7.46 -10.53
N GLN A 531 26.36 -8.77 -10.78
CA GLN A 531 27.38 -9.33 -11.66
C GLN A 531 27.18 -8.87 -13.11
N LEU A 532 25.94 -8.94 -13.59
CA LEU A 532 25.59 -8.46 -14.92
C LEU A 532 25.93 -6.98 -15.12
N GLY A 533 25.66 -6.13 -14.11
CA GLY A 533 26.01 -4.70 -14.18
C GLY A 533 27.52 -4.46 -14.28
N VAL A 534 28.35 -5.25 -13.57
CA VAL A 534 29.82 -5.19 -13.67
C VAL A 534 30.27 -5.62 -15.06
N VAL A 535 29.80 -6.75 -15.56
CA VAL A 535 30.19 -7.27 -16.89
C VAL A 535 29.83 -6.25 -17.98
N LEU A 536 28.60 -5.74 -18.01
CA LEU A 536 28.16 -4.81 -19.07
C LEU A 536 28.85 -3.45 -18.99
N PHE A 537 28.94 -2.84 -17.82
CA PHE A 537 29.32 -1.44 -17.68
C PHE A 537 30.78 -1.22 -17.24
N GLU A 538 31.45 -2.23 -16.65
CA GLU A 538 32.87 -2.14 -16.28
C GLU A 538 33.76 -2.93 -17.24
N HIS A 539 33.48 -4.22 -17.47
CA HIS A 539 34.32 -5.06 -18.32
C HIS A 539 34.13 -4.74 -19.81
N LEU A 540 32.88 -4.70 -20.29
CA LEU A 540 32.55 -4.38 -21.69
C LEU A 540 32.45 -2.88 -21.95
N SER A 541 32.47 -2.04 -20.91
CA SER A 541 32.43 -0.57 -21.01
C SER A 541 31.27 -0.03 -21.83
N LEU A 542 30.07 -0.63 -21.72
CA LEU A 542 28.87 -0.13 -22.41
C LEU A 542 28.49 1.28 -21.89
N PRO A 543 27.97 2.16 -22.77
CA PRO A 543 27.59 3.52 -22.38
C PRO A 543 26.34 3.55 -21.50
N ASN A 544 26.07 4.70 -20.88
CA ASN A 544 24.83 5.01 -20.14
C ASN A 544 24.52 4.14 -18.93
N GLY A 545 25.54 3.54 -18.29
CA GLY A 545 25.37 2.79 -17.04
C GLY A 545 24.79 3.65 -15.91
N LYS A 546 23.48 3.52 -15.63
CA LYS A 546 22.84 4.25 -14.53
C LYS A 546 23.23 3.62 -13.20
N LYS A 547 24.05 4.33 -12.40
CA LYS A 547 24.43 3.89 -11.06
C LYS A 547 23.28 4.03 -10.07
N THR A 548 23.05 2.99 -9.30
CA THR A 548 22.13 2.94 -8.16
C THR A 548 22.94 2.82 -6.86
N LYS A 549 22.27 2.86 -5.71
CA LYS A 549 22.94 2.64 -4.40
C LYS A 549 23.61 1.27 -4.27
N THR A 550 23.18 0.29 -5.05
CA THR A 550 23.63 -1.12 -4.99
C THR A 550 24.44 -1.58 -6.19
N GLY A 551 24.76 -0.69 -7.15
CA GLY A 551 25.49 -1.01 -8.37
C GLY A 551 24.84 -0.42 -9.62
N TYR A 552 25.15 -0.94 -10.79
CA TYR A 552 24.52 -0.51 -12.04
C TYR A 552 23.10 -1.05 -12.19
N SER A 553 22.20 -0.22 -12.74
CA SER A 553 20.86 -0.68 -13.10
C SER A 553 20.93 -1.57 -14.35
N THR A 554 20.37 -2.77 -14.22
CA THR A 554 20.14 -3.70 -15.33
C THR A 554 18.65 -3.92 -15.58
N ALA A 555 17.82 -2.92 -15.25
CA ALA A 555 16.38 -2.94 -15.50
C ALA A 555 16.12 -2.95 -17.03
N ALA A 556 14.98 -3.52 -17.43
CA ALA A 556 14.65 -3.69 -18.84
C ALA A 556 14.68 -2.38 -19.63
N ASP A 557 14.14 -1.29 -19.07
CA ASP A 557 14.13 0.05 -19.67
C ASP A 557 15.53 0.63 -19.96
N VAL A 558 16.54 0.18 -19.21
CA VAL A 558 17.94 0.55 -19.45
C VAL A 558 18.56 -0.32 -20.54
N LEU A 559 18.28 -1.64 -20.48
CA LEU A 559 18.84 -2.60 -21.44
C LEU A 559 18.20 -2.48 -22.82
N ASP A 560 16.89 -2.24 -22.90
CA ASP A 560 16.16 -2.06 -24.16
C ASP A 560 16.75 -0.94 -25.04
N LYS A 561 17.26 0.12 -24.41
CA LYS A 561 17.94 1.24 -25.12
C LYS A 561 19.30 0.86 -25.71
N LEU A 562 19.93 -0.17 -25.16
CA LEU A 562 21.24 -0.65 -25.58
C LEU A 562 21.16 -1.84 -26.54
N ALA A 563 20.03 -2.56 -26.51
CA ALA A 563 19.84 -3.79 -27.29
C ALA A 563 20.05 -3.62 -28.81
N PRO A 564 19.62 -2.51 -29.47
CA PRO A 564 19.85 -2.33 -30.91
C PRO A 564 21.32 -2.28 -31.32
N ASP A 565 22.18 -1.73 -30.43
CA ASP A 565 23.61 -1.48 -30.73
C ASP A 565 24.52 -2.58 -30.18
N TYR A 566 24.05 -3.36 -29.20
CA TYR A 566 24.87 -4.35 -28.47
C TYR A 566 24.22 -5.74 -28.47
N PRO A 567 24.68 -6.68 -29.32
CA PRO A 567 24.10 -8.03 -29.44
C PRO A 567 24.02 -8.79 -28.11
N ILE A 568 25.00 -8.62 -27.22
CA ILE A 568 24.97 -9.26 -25.90
C ILE A 568 23.75 -8.81 -25.08
N VAL A 569 23.38 -7.53 -25.17
CA VAL A 569 22.24 -6.98 -24.41
C VAL A 569 20.92 -7.55 -24.96
N ALA A 570 20.77 -7.66 -26.27
CA ALA A 570 19.61 -8.29 -26.90
C ALA A 570 19.44 -9.76 -26.42
N LYS A 571 20.54 -10.52 -26.38
CA LYS A 571 20.55 -11.92 -25.90
C LYS A 571 20.24 -12.02 -24.41
N ILE A 572 20.71 -11.11 -23.60
CA ILE A 572 20.38 -11.05 -22.16
C ILE A 572 18.90 -10.79 -21.93
N LEU A 573 18.30 -9.89 -22.70
CA LEU A 573 16.86 -9.63 -22.64
C LEU A 573 16.06 -10.87 -23.05
N GLU A 574 16.44 -11.53 -24.14
CA GLU A 574 15.83 -12.79 -24.58
C GLU A 574 16.00 -13.90 -23.52
N TYR A 575 17.20 -14.07 -22.98
CA TYR A 575 17.48 -15.04 -21.90
C TYR A 575 16.56 -14.80 -20.68
N ARG A 576 16.46 -13.56 -20.20
CA ARG A 576 15.62 -13.21 -19.07
C ARG A 576 14.14 -13.48 -19.35
N GLN A 577 13.69 -13.20 -20.55
CA GLN A 577 12.33 -13.49 -20.98
C GLN A 577 12.04 -14.99 -20.96
N LEU A 578 12.90 -15.81 -21.55
CA LEU A 578 12.74 -17.28 -21.58
C LEU A 578 12.87 -17.88 -20.17
N ALA A 579 13.82 -17.40 -19.37
CA ALA A 579 14.01 -17.86 -17.99
C ALA A 579 12.74 -17.57 -17.14
N LYS A 580 12.13 -16.39 -17.33
CA LYS A 580 10.87 -16.05 -16.67
C LYS A 580 9.71 -16.93 -17.15
N LEU A 581 9.60 -17.16 -18.46
CA LEU A 581 8.58 -18.05 -19.03
C LEU A 581 8.70 -19.45 -18.46
N LYS A 582 9.94 -19.99 -18.40
CA LYS A 582 10.18 -21.32 -17.84
C LYS A 582 9.84 -21.38 -16.35
N SER A 583 10.43 -20.51 -15.54
CA SER A 583 10.27 -20.59 -14.08
C SER A 583 8.86 -20.28 -13.60
N THR A 584 8.21 -19.28 -14.19
CA THR A 584 6.90 -18.80 -13.71
C THR A 584 5.75 -19.62 -14.30
N TYR A 585 5.84 -19.99 -15.57
CA TYR A 585 4.72 -20.63 -16.26
C TYR A 585 4.94 -22.12 -16.52
N ALA A 586 6.09 -22.56 -17.05
CA ALA A 586 6.29 -23.98 -17.29
C ALA A 586 6.43 -24.76 -15.99
N ASP A 587 7.39 -24.36 -15.16
CA ASP A 587 7.67 -25.06 -13.88
C ASP A 587 6.65 -24.64 -12.79
N GLY A 588 6.26 -23.34 -12.79
CA GLY A 588 5.38 -22.77 -11.77
C GLY A 588 3.92 -23.24 -11.87
N LEU A 589 3.37 -23.47 -13.07
CA LEU A 589 2.01 -23.99 -13.22
C LEU A 589 1.89 -25.47 -12.86
N ALA A 590 2.94 -26.24 -13.10
CA ALA A 590 2.92 -27.68 -12.87
C ALA A 590 2.58 -28.09 -11.43
N VAL A 591 2.95 -27.26 -10.45
CA VAL A 591 2.69 -27.53 -9.01
C VAL A 591 1.22 -27.31 -8.61
N PHE A 592 0.42 -26.65 -9.46
CA PHE A 592 -0.99 -26.38 -9.22
C PHE A 592 -1.94 -27.31 -9.96
N ILE A 593 -1.41 -28.25 -10.77
CA ILE A 593 -2.25 -29.22 -11.46
C ILE A 593 -2.67 -30.28 -10.43
N HIS A 594 -3.97 -30.42 -10.21
CA HIS A 594 -4.52 -31.45 -9.35
C HIS A 594 -4.41 -32.82 -10.03
N GLU A 595 -3.97 -33.84 -9.28
CA GLU A 595 -3.76 -35.20 -9.81
C GLU A 595 -5.09 -35.89 -10.15
N ASP A 596 -6.17 -35.55 -9.42
CA ASP A 596 -7.47 -36.24 -9.54
C ASP A 596 -8.21 -35.90 -10.82
N ASP A 597 -8.13 -34.67 -11.30
CA ASP A 597 -8.91 -34.16 -12.44
C ASP A 597 -8.07 -33.48 -13.53
N HIS A 598 -6.77 -33.36 -13.32
CA HIS A 598 -5.81 -32.67 -14.21
C HIS A 598 -6.17 -31.19 -14.46
N ARG A 599 -6.81 -30.52 -13.47
CA ARG A 599 -7.21 -29.12 -13.56
C ARG A 599 -6.37 -28.24 -12.62
N ILE A 600 -6.30 -26.99 -12.97
CA ILE A 600 -5.84 -25.91 -12.10
C ILE A 600 -7.07 -25.18 -11.57
N HIS A 601 -7.26 -25.20 -10.26
CA HIS A 601 -8.29 -24.48 -9.52
C HIS A 601 -7.70 -23.20 -8.96
N GLY A 602 -7.46 -22.22 -9.85
CA GLY A 602 -6.92 -20.92 -9.45
C GLY A 602 -7.91 -20.13 -8.59
N LYS A 603 -7.40 -19.21 -7.78
CA LYS A 603 -8.22 -18.31 -6.96
C LYS A 603 -8.45 -16.97 -7.67
N PHE A 604 -9.69 -16.50 -7.64
CA PHE A 604 -10.11 -15.21 -8.16
C PHE A 604 -10.50 -14.28 -7.00
N ASN A 605 -9.67 -13.25 -6.75
CA ASN A 605 -9.86 -12.36 -5.61
C ASN A 605 -10.59 -11.09 -6.04
N GLN A 606 -11.70 -10.81 -5.37
CA GLN A 606 -12.60 -9.70 -5.62
C GLN A 606 -12.21 -8.42 -4.85
N THR A 607 -11.47 -8.54 -3.75
CA THR A 607 -11.23 -7.49 -2.75
C THR A 607 -9.77 -6.99 -2.71
N VAL A 608 -9.04 -7.08 -3.82
CA VAL A 608 -7.60 -6.75 -3.87
C VAL A 608 -7.31 -5.46 -4.63
N THR A 609 -7.95 -5.26 -5.79
CA THR A 609 -7.62 -4.12 -6.65
C THR A 609 -8.44 -2.89 -6.30
N ALA A 610 -7.82 -1.72 -6.28
CA ALA A 610 -8.53 -0.47 -6.00
C ALA A 610 -9.49 -0.04 -7.14
N THR A 611 -9.41 -0.65 -8.32
CA THR A 611 -10.25 -0.34 -9.48
C THR A 611 -11.48 -1.23 -9.62
N GLY A 612 -11.63 -2.23 -8.77
CA GLY A 612 -12.70 -3.24 -8.91
C GLY A 612 -12.37 -4.40 -9.85
N ARG A 613 -11.21 -4.41 -10.53
CA ARG A 613 -10.78 -5.57 -11.30
C ARG A 613 -10.58 -6.78 -10.41
N ILE A 614 -10.86 -7.96 -10.92
CA ILE A 614 -10.55 -9.23 -10.26
C ILE A 614 -9.07 -9.49 -10.40
N SER A 615 -8.42 -10.00 -9.36
CA SER A 615 -7.06 -10.51 -9.43
C SER A 615 -7.06 -12.03 -9.32
N SER A 616 -6.08 -12.68 -9.95
CA SER A 616 -5.92 -14.14 -9.92
C SER A 616 -4.64 -14.53 -9.18
N THR A 617 -4.75 -15.56 -8.34
CA THR A 617 -3.63 -16.13 -7.59
C THR A 617 -3.72 -17.66 -7.56
N GLU A 618 -2.66 -18.31 -7.19
CA GLU A 618 -2.58 -19.78 -7.00
C GLU A 618 -3.04 -20.60 -8.22
N PRO A 619 -2.54 -20.40 -9.43
CA PRO A 619 -1.58 -19.39 -9.89
C PRO A 619 -2.24 -18.15 -10.50
N ASN A 620 -1.45 -17.10 -10.82
CA ASN A 620 -1.97 -15.95 -11.59
C ASN A 620 -2.10 -16.28 -13.07
N LEU A 621 -3.27 -16.75 -13.47
CA LEU A 621 -3.59 -17.10 -14.86
C LEU A 621 -3.82 -15.88 -15.77
N GLN A 622 -4.12 -14.70 -15.18
CA GLN A 622 -4.35 -13.46 -15.93
C GLN A 622 -3.06 -12.86 -16.51
N ASN A 623 -1.90 -13.27 -16.02
CA ASN A 623 -0.60 -12.78 -16.48
C ASN A 623 0.08 -13.70 -17.54
N ILE A 624 -0.61 -14.71 -18.03
CA ILE A 624 -0.07 -15.57 -19.09
C ILE A 624 0.14 -14.73 -20.36
N PRO A 625 1.38 -14.69 -20.91
CA PRO A 625 1.71 -13.77 -21.99
C PRO A 625 0.87 -13.99 -23.25
N ALA A 626 0.33 -12.90 -23.79
CA ALA A 626 -0.47 -12.92 -25.03
C ALA A 626 0.24 -12.26 -26.23
N ARG A 627 1.26 -11.43 -25.98
CA ARG A 627 1.89 -10.61 -27.04
C ARG A 627 3.11 -11.26 -27.70
N VAL A 628 3.86 -12.07 -26.95
CA VAL A 628 5.08 -12.70 -27.43
C VAL A 628 4.76 -14.11 -27.87
N GLU A 629 5.17 -14.49 -29.08
CA GLU A 629 4.81 -15.77 -29.70
C GLU A 629 5.15 -16.98 -28.82
N LEU A 630 6.39 -17.03 -28.29
CA LEU A 630 6.79 -18.10 -27.38
C LEU A 630 5.94 -18.10 -26.08
N GLY A 631 5.55 -16.95 -25.58
CA GLY A 631 4.67 -16.86 -24.43
C GLY A 631 3.23 -17.29 -24.72
N ARG A 632 2.73 -17.00 -25.93
CA ARG A 632 1.40 -17.45 -26.37
C ARG A 632 1.30 -18.97 -26.48
N LEU A 633 2.40 -19.65 -26.85
CA LEU A 633 2.41 -21.11 -27.00
C LEU A 633 2.01 -21.86 -25.72
N ILE A 634 2.23 -21.27 -24.55
CA ILE A 634 1.79 -21.87 -23.29
C ILE A 634 0.26 -22.04 -23.22
N ARG A 635 -0.50 -21.22 -23.94
CA ARG A 635 -1.96 -21.36 -24.00
C ARG A 635 -2.43 -22.66 -24.66
N LYS A 636 -1.55 -23.36 -25.39
CA LYS A 636 -1.84 -24.65 -26.00
C LYS A 636 -2.00 -25.76 -24.98
N VAL A 637 -1.34 -25.65 -23.82
CA VAL A 637 -1.42 -26.69 -22.78
C VAL A 637 -2.76 -26.68 -22.03
N PHE A 638 -3.51 -25.57 -22.14
CA PHE A 638 -4.86 -25.48 -21.60
C PHE A 638 -5.84 -26.03 -22.62
N VAL A 639 -6.47 -27.14 -22.29
CA VAL A 639 -7.36 -27.90 -23.17
C VAL A 639 -8.71 -28.15 -22.50
N PRO A 640 -9.80 -28.23 -23.23
CA PRO A 640 -11.08 -28.64 -22.66
C PRO A 640 -11.10 -30.15 -22.42
N GLU A 641 -12.09 -30.61 -21.67
CA GLU A 641 -12.38 -32.01 -21.47
C GLU A 641 -12.78 -32.71 -22.77
N GLU A 642 -12.67 -34.02 -22.84
CA GLU A 642 -13.08 -34.79 -24.06
C GLU A 642 -14.57 -34.57 -24.36
N GLY A 643 -14.89 -34.23 -25.59
CA GLY A 643 -16.24 -33.86 -26.00
C GLY A 643 -16.57 -32.39 -25.91
N TYR A 644 -15.64 -31.58 -25.35
CA TYR A 644 -15.78 -30.14 -25.25
C TYR A 644 -14.88 -29.39 -26.24
N VAL A 645 -15.14 -28.09 -26.36
CA VAL A 645 -14.31 -27.10 -27.04
C VAL A 645 -14.22 -25.87 -26.16
N PHE A 646 -13.18 -25.06 -26.30
CA PHE A 646 -13.22 -23.72 -25.70
C PHE A 646 -13.94 -22.76 -26.62
N VAL A 647 -14.80 -21.93 -26.01
CA VAL A 647 -15.34 -20.73 -26.66
C VAL A 647 -14.83 -19.55 -25.85
N ASP A 648 -14.11 -18.68 -26.54
CA ASP A 648 -13.53 -17.45 -25.98
C ASP A 648 -14.30 -16.26 -26.50
N ALA A 649 -14.61 -15.31 -25.65
CA ALA A 649 -15.22 -14.05 -26.02
C ALA A 649 -14.48 -12.88 -25.35
N ASP A 650 -13.97 -11.95 -26.16
CA ASP A 650 -13.17 -10.79 -25.73
C ASP A 650 -13.89 -9.50 -26.11
N TYR A 651 -14.00 -8.54 -25.17
CA TYR A 651 -14.54 -7.23 -25.49
C TYR A 651 -13.66 -6.45 -26.45
N SER A 652 -14.22 -5.95 -27.51
CA SER A 652 -13.54 -5.06 -28.45
C SER A 652 -13.44 -3.65 -27.85
N GLN A 653 -12.25 -3.32 -27.29
CA GLN A 653 -11.89 -1.97 -26.84
C GLN A 653 -12.85 -1.39 -25.79
N ILE A 654 -13.21 -2.15 -24.78
CA ILE A 654 -14.21 -1.76 -23.78
C ILE A 654 -13.89 -0.42 -23.10
N GLU A 655 -12.63 -0.16 -22.71
CA GLU A 655 -12.25 1.09 -22.03
C GLU A 655 -12.46 2.33 -22.92
N LEU A 656 -12.21 2.23 -24.21
CA LEU A 656 -12.47 3.34 -25.13
C LEU A 656 -13.98 3.54 -25.38
N ARG A 657 -14.78 2.50 -25.36
CA ARG A 657 -16.25 2.58 -25.46
C ARG A 657 -16.85 3.20 -24.20
N VAL A 658 -16.32 2.84 -23.03
CA VAL A 658 -16.65 3.48 -21.75
C VAL A 658 -16.26 4.96 -21.78
N LEU A 659 -15.06 5.30 -22.26
CA LEU A 659 -14.62 6.69 -22.43
C LEU A 659 -15.56 7.48 -23.36
N ALA A 660 -15.98 6.88 -24.49
CA ALA A 660 -16.95 7.52 -25.39
C ALA A 660 -18.28 7.85 -24.71
N HIS A 661 -18.81 6.90 -23.94
CA HIS A 661 -20.05 7.10 -23.18
C HIS A 661 -19.88 8.16 -22.09
N CYS A 662 -18.86 8.04 -21.22
CA CYS A 662 -18.65 8.93 -20.08
C CYS A 662 -18.31 10.36 -20.50
N SER A 663 -17.55 10.54 -21.57
CA SER A 663 -17.21 11.87 -22.11
C SER A 663 -18.34 12.52 -22.87
N GLY A 664 -19.28 11.74 -23.40
CA GLY A 664 -20.33 12.22 -24.31
C GLY A 664 -19.79 12.84 -25.60
N ASP A 665 -18.53 12.54 -25.98
CA ASP A 665 -17.90 13.11 -27.16
C ASP A 665 -18.60 12.62 -28.43
N ALA A 666 -19.22 13.53 -29.16
CA ALA A 666 -20.05 13.21 -30.30
C ALA A 666 -19.26 12.56 -31.45
N ALA A 667 -18.01 13.01 -31.68
CA ALA A 667 -17.18 12.47 -32.74
C ALA A 667 -16.73 11.03 -32.44
N LEU A 668 -16.39 10.76 -31.19
CA LEU A 668 -16.00 9.42 -30.75
C LEU A 668 -17.22 8.46 -30.76
N ILE A 669 -18.38 8.90 -30.28
CA ILE A 669 -19.61 8.11 -30.29
C ILE A 669 -20.01 7.74 -31.72
N GLU A 670 -19.97 8.70 -32.63
CA GLU A 670 -20.34 8.46 -34.04
C GLU A 670 -19.38 7.49 -34.72
N ALA A 671 -18.06 7.61 -34.41
CA ALA A 671 -17.06 6.69 -34.92
C ALA A 671 -17.35 5.22 -34.56
N TYR A 672 -17.80 4.98 -33.32
CA TYR A 672 -18.20 3.64 -32.87
C TYR A 672 -19.53 3.17 -33.47
N ARG A 673 -20.51 4.05 -33.68
CA ARG A 673 -21.79 3.70 -34.29
C ARG A 673 -21.65 3.34 -35.78
N GLU A 674 -20.69 3.96 -36.45
CA GLU A 674 -20.37 3.64 -37.85
C GLU A 674 -19.54 2.35 -38.02
N ALA A 675 -19.23 1.66 -36.91
CA ALA A 675 -18.43 0.42 -36.89
C ALA A 675 -17.08 0.53 -37.64
N LYS A 676 -16.45 1.70 -37.63
CA LYS A 676 -15.16 1.97 -38.27
C LYS A 676 -13.99 1.70 -37.33
N ASP A 677 -12.83 1.43 -37.92
CA ASP A 677 -11.58 1.31 -37.15
C ASP A 677 -11.24 2.63 -36.46
N ILE A 678 -11.51 2.72 -35.12
CA ILE A 678 -11.32 3.91 -34.32
C ILE A 678 -9.88 4.44 -34.36
N HIS A 679 -8.89 3.54 -34.41
CA HIS A 679 -7.50 3.94 -34.47
C HIS A 679 -7.14 4.55 -35.83
N ARG A 680 -7.77 4.08 -36.88
CA ARG A 680 -7.62 4.65 -38.22
C ARG A 680 -8.34 5.98 -38.36
N ILE A 681 -9.52 6.12 -37.74
CA ILE A 681 -10.24 7.41 -37.67
C ILE A 681 -9.41 8.43 -36.88
N THR A 682 -8.95 8.06 -35.71
CA THR A 682 -8.10 8.95 -34.89
C THR A 682 -6.85 9.35 -35.66
N ALA A 683 -6.20 8.39 -36.35
CA ALA A 683 -5.03 8.69 -37.20
C ALA A 683 -5.36 9.68 -38.31
N SER A 684 -6.47 9.45 -39.01
CA SER A 684 -6.94 10.35 -40.10
C SER A 684 -7.16 11.77 -39.61
N GLN A 685 -7.75 11.92 -38.43
CA GLN A 685 -8.08 13.23 -37.85
C GLN A 685 -6.83 13.92 -37.26
N VAL A 686 -6.04 13.20 -36.45
CA VAL A 686 -4.85 13.76 -35.76
C VAL A 686 -3.72 14.08 -36.73
N PHE A 687 -3.54 13.27 -37.79
CA PHE A 687 -2.50 13.48 -38.81
C PHE A 687 -3.01 14.19 -40.08
N HIS A 688 -4.28 14.57 -40.15
CA HIS A 688 -4.92 15.21 -41.30
C HIS A 688 -4.69 14.41 -42.60
N THR A 689 -4.74 13.08 -42.49
CA THR A 689 -4.56 12.15 -43.59
C THR A 689 -5.93 11.55 -43.98
N PRO A 690 -6.31 11.49 -45.28
CA PRO A 690 -7.54 10.81 -45.67
C PRO A 690 -7.61 9.38 -45.10
N PHE A 691 -8.79 8.93 -44.66
CA PHE A 691 -8.98 7.65 -43.98
C PHE A 691 -8.33 6.46 -44.73
N ASP A 692 -8.49 6.43 -46.05
CA ASP A 692 -7.96 5.36 -46.92
C ASP A 692 -6.45 5.43 -47.14
N GLU A 693 -5.84 6.60 -46.89
CA GLU A 693 -4.40 6.83 -47.04
C GLU A 693 -3.65 6.72 -45.71
N VAL A 694 -4.33 6.46 -44.57
CA VAL A 694 -3.70 6.27 -43.26
C VAL A 694 -2.76 5.07 -43.31
N THR A 695 -1.48 5.31 -43.02
CA THR A 695 -0.47 4.25 -43.00
C THR A 695 -0.57 3.42 -41.70
N ASP A 696 -0.04 2.19 -41.74
CA ASP A 696 0.00 1.31 -40.58
C ASP A 696 0.79 1.95 -39.39
N LEU A 697 1.81 2.74 -39.68
CA LEU A 697 2.55 3.48 -38.70
C LEU A 697 1.67 4.54 -38.02
N GLN A 698 0.95 5.34 -38.77
CA GLN A 698 0.02 6.35 -38.23
C GLN A 698 -1.10 5.69 -37.43
N ARG A 699 -1.68 4.60 -37.90
CA ARG A 699 -2.67 3.83 -37.16
C ARG A 699 -2.12 3.28 -35.85
N ARG A 700 -0.90 2.75 -35.86
CA ARG A 700 -0.21 2.27 -34.63
C ARG A 700 0.06 3.41 -33.65
N ASN A 701 0.53 4.56 -34.14
CA ASN A 701 0.74 5.74 -33.31
C ASN A 701 -0.57 6.25 -32.69
N ALA A 702 -1.64 6.33 -33.48
CA ALA A 702 -2.98 6.69 -33.00
C ALA A 702 -3.50 5.69 -31.95
N LYS A 703 -3.23 4.40 -32.12
CA LYS A 703 -3.55 3.38 -31.10
C LYS A 703 -2.83 3.66 -29.78
N ALA A 704 -1.54 3.99 -29.82
CA ALA A 704 -0.79 4.33 -28.62
C ALA A 704 -1.30 5.62 -27.96
N VAL A 705 -1.71 6.62 -28.74
CA VAL A 705 -2.33 7.85 -28.22
C VAL A 705 -3.69 7.53 -27.58
N ASN A 706 -4.57 6.80 -28.27
CA ASN A 706 -5.90 6.44 -27.75
C ASN A 706 -5.81 5.74 -26.38
N PHE A 707 -4.96 4.72 -26.26
CA PHE A 707 -4.75 4.04 -24.98
C PHE A 707 -4.02 4.91 -23.97
N GLY A 708 -3.01 5.66 -24.42
CA GLY A 708 -2.25 6.57 -23.58
C GLY A 708 -3.15 7.60 -22.89
N ILE A 709 -4.10 8.17 -23.60
CA ILE A 709 -5.08 9.15 -23.05
C ILE A 709 -5.93 8.52 -21.95
N VAL A 710 -6.44 7.31 -22.14
CA VAL A 710 -7.19 6.57 -21.11
C VAL A 710 -6.38 6.41 -19.82
N TYR A 711 -5.07 6.21 -19.95
CA TYR A 711 -4.16 6.05 -18.81
C TYR A 711 -3.53 7.36 -18.32
N GLY A 712 -3.97 8.52 -18.83
CA GLY A 712 -3.44 9.83 -18.43
C GLY A 712 -1.96 10.00 -18.80
N ILE A 713 -1.54 9.55 -19.99
CA ILE A 713 -0.15 9.61 -20.44
C ILE A 713 0.35 11.05 -20.56
N SER A 714 1.56 11.31 -20.10
CA SER A 714 2.25 12.58 -20.32
C SER A 714 2.95 12.62 -21.68
N SER A 715 3.24 13.84 -22.19
CA SER A 715 4.05 14.00 -23.40
C SER A 715 5.42 13.32 -23.30
N PHE A 716 5.97 13.21 -22.10
CA PHE A 716 7.21 12.44 -21.87
C PHE A 716 6.97 10.93 -22.04
N GLY A 717 5.93 10.37 -21.44
CA GLY A 717 5.59 8.94 -21.60
C GLY A 717 5.34 8.59 -23.06
N LEU A 718 4.47 9.36 -23.73
CA LEU A 718 4.15 9.14 -25.13
C LEU A 718 5.38 9.28 -26.06
N SER A 719 6.30 10.19 -25.74
CA SER A 719 7.54 10.34 -26.50
C SER A 719 8.46 9.11 -26.41
N GLN A 720 8.47 8.44 -25.27
CA GLN A 720 9.21 7.19 -25.09
C GLN A 720 8.55 6.02 -25.81
N ASP A 721 7.22 5.90 -25.72
CA ASP A 721 6.45 4.81 -26.34
C ASP A 721 6.53 4.83 -27.86
N LEU A 722 6.51 6.03 -28.46
CA LEU A 722 6.55 6.22 -29.91
C LEU A 722 7.96 6.47 -30.47
N SER A 723 8.97 6.61 -29.61
CA SER A 723 10.35 6.99 -29.99
C SER A 723 10.40 8.30 -30.81
N ILE A 724 9.59 9.29 -30.38
CA ILE A 724 9.52 10.64 -30.97
C ILE A 724 9.99 11.70 -29.95
N THR A 725 10.15 12.94 -30.39
CA THR A 725 10.49 14.02 -29.49
C THR A 725 9.32 14.36 -28.55
N ARG A 726 9.64 14.89 -27.37
CA ARG A 726 8.62 15.34 -26.40
C ARG A 726 7.70 16.42 -26.99
N LYS A 727 8.22 17.25 -27.92
CA LYS A 727 7.44 18.28 -28.59
C LYS A 727 6.41 17.66 -29.53
N GLU A 728 6.82 16.71 -30.35
CA GLU A 728 5.90 15.98 -31.25
C GLU A 728 4.84 15.21 -30.45
N ALA A 729 5.22 14.59 -29.34
CA ALA A 729 4.28 13.91 -28.45
C ALA A 729 3.24 14.87 -27.86
N ALA A 730 3.67 16.07 -27.45
CA ALA A 730 2.75 17.11 -26.96
C ALA A 730 1.79 17.57 -28.07
N GLU A 731 2.29 17.81 -29.29
CA GLU A 731 1.47 18.17 -30.44
C GLU A 731 0.43 17.08 -30.78
N TYR A 732 0.77 15.79 -30.61
CA TYR A 732 -0.19 14.69 -30.83
C TYR A 732 -1.30 14.70 -29.77
N ILE A 733 -0.94 14.92 -28.52
CA ILE A 733 -1.92 15.02 -27.42
C ILE A 733 -2.85 16.23 -27.63
N ASP A 734 -2.29 17.38 -27.99
CA ASP A 734 -3.06 18.61 -28.22
C ASP A 734 -4.06 18.41 -29.38
N ARG A 735 -3.61 17.86 -30.51
CA ARG A 735 -4.49 17.57 -31.66
C ARG A 735 -5.57 16.53 -31.31
N TYR A 736 -5.24 15.53 -30.51
CA TYR A 736 -6.23 14.57 -30.04
C TYR A 736 -7.35 15.26 -29.26
N PHE A 737 -7.01 16.15 -28.34
CA PHE A 737 -7.99 16.90 -27.56
C PHE A 737 -8.72 17.98 -28.36
N GLU A 738 -8.12 18.53 -29.40
CA GLU A 738 -8.82 19.37 -30.38
C GLU A 738 -9.86 18.56 -31.16
N THR A 739 -9.55 17.31 -31.50
CA THR A 739 -10.46 16.38 -32.20
C THR A 739 -11.58 15.89 -31.29
N TYR A 740 -11.27 15.60 -30.02
CA TYR A 740 -12.19 15.03 -29.02
C TYR A 740 -12.28 15.93 -27.79
N PRO A 741 -12.89 17.13 -27.89
CA PRO A 741 -12.93 18.09 -26.76
C PRO A 741 -13.77 17.59 -25.59
N GLY A 742 -14.75 16.71 -25.82
CA GLY A 742 -15.54 16.07 -24.78
C GLY A 742 -14.70 15.19 -23.87
N ILE A 743 -13.70 14.49 -24.41
CA ILE A 743 -12.78 13.68 -23.63
C ILE A 743 -11.94 14.56 -22.72
N LYS A 744 -11.36 15.64 -23.25
CA LYS A 744 -10.57 16.57 -22.43
C LYS A 744 -11.39 17.10 -21.26
N LYS A 745 -12.60 17.56 -21.54
CA LYS A 745 -13.49 18.07 -20.49
C LYS A 745 -13.79 17.02 -19.43
N PHE A 746 -14.11 15.79 -19.82
CA PHE A 746 -14.38 14.69 -18.89
C PHE A 746 -13.19 14.40 -17.98
N LEU A 747 -11.98 14.35 -18.53
CA LEU A 747 -10.76 14.09 -17.75
C LEU A 747 -10.44 15.24 -16.79
N ASP A 748 -10.57 16.46 -17.24
CA ASP A 748 -10.38 17.67 -16.40
C ASP A 748 -11.41 17.72 -15.26
N ASP A 749 -12.68 17.43 -15.57
CA ASP A 749 -13.78 17.39 -14.61
C ASP A 749 -13.58 16.27 -13.57
N ALA A 750 -13.10 15.09 -13.99
CA ALA A 750 -12.79 13.98 -13.08
C ALA A 750 -11.68 14.34 -12.08
N VAL A 751 -10.62 15.02 -12.53
CA VAL A 751 -9.55 15.51 -11.66
C VAL A 751 -10.05 16.60 -10.72
N ALA A 752 -10.87 17.55 -11.22
CA ALA A 752 -11.44 18.60 -10.39
C ALA A 752 -12.37 18.04 -9.31
N HIS A 753 -13.25 17.10 -9.68
CA HIS A 753 -14.13 16.41 -8.73
C HIS A 753 -13.33 15.64 -7.67
N ALA A 754 -12.30 14.91 -8.09
CA ALA A 754 -11.46 14.17 -7.15
C ALA A 754 -10.68 15.09 -6.18
N LYS A 755 -10.26 16.26 -6.62
CA LYS A 755 -9.64 17.29 -5.74
C LYS A 755 -10.63 17.85 -4.72
N GLU A 756 -11.91 17.98 -5.07
CA GLU A 756 -12.96 18.50 -4.20
C GLU A 756 -13.51 17.45 -3.24
N GLN A 757 -13.82 16.24 -3.75
CA GLN A 757 -14.50 15.19 -3.00
C GLN A 757 -13.55 14.16 -2.37
N GLY A 758 -12.29 14.11 -2.81
CA GLY A 758 -11.31 13.13 -2.36
C GLY A 758 -11.42 11.75 -3.02
N TYR A 759 -12.38 11.54 -3.93
CA TYR A 759 -12.58 10.25 -4.63
C TYR A 759 -13.09 10.46 -6.06
N VAL A 760 -13.03 9.40 -6.85
CA VAL A 760 -13.69 9.27 -8.16
C VAL A 760 -14.70 8.14 -8.15
N VAL A 761 -15.65 8.18 -9.10
CA VAL A 761 -16.79 7.24 -9.16
C VAL A 761 -16.91 6.62 -10.55
N THR A 762 -17.24 5.32 -10.60
CA THR A 762 -17.60 4.61 -11.84
C THR A 762 -19.07 4.84 -12.22
N LEU A 763 -19.46 4.43 -13.42
CA LEU A 763 -20.86 4.45 -13.90
C LEU A 763 -21.81 3.70 -12.95
N PHE A 764 -21.33 2.68 -12.25
CA PHE A 764 -22.11 1.84 -11.34
C PHE A 764 -22.00 2.27 -9.86
N GLY A 765 -21.39 3.44 -9.60
CA GLY A 765 -21.31 4.00 -8.25
C GLY A 765 -20.11 3.52 -7.42
N ARG A 766 -19.18 2.72 -7.98
CA ARG A 766 -17.95 2.33 -7.27
C ARG A 766 -17.10 3.54 -7.00
N ARG A 767 -16.74 3.77 -5.73
CA ARG A 767 -15.88 4.87 -5.30
C ARG A 767 -14.43 4.40 -5.16
N ARG A 768 -13.51 5.23 -5.61
CA ARG A 768 -12.07 5.07 -5.37
C ARG A 768 -11.51 6.34 -4.76
N PRO A 769 -11.08 6.32 -3.48
CA PRO A 769 -10.36 7.44 -2.87
C PRO A 769 -9.05 7.74 -3.61
N VAL A 770 -8.68 9.03 -3.70
CA VAL A 770 -7.43 9.49 -4.35
C VAL A 770 -6.67 10.43 -3.41
N PRO A 771 -6.13 9.91 -2.30
CA PRO A 771 -5.44 10.73 -1.30
C PRO A 771 -4.17 11.39 -1.86
N GLU A 772 -3.57 10.85 -2.92
CA GLU A 772 -2.38 11.39 -3.55
C GLU A 772 -2.56 12.81 -4.09
N LEU A 773 -3.79 13.22 -4.40
CA LEU A 773 -4.08 14.59 -4.87
C LEU A 773 -3.83 15.66 -3.82
N SER A 774 -3.88 15.31 -2.54
CA SER A 774 -3.62 16.20 -1.41
C SER A 774 -2.14 16.28 -1.03
N SER A 775 -1.27 15.45 -1.63
CA SER A 775 0.15 15.39 -1.28
C SER A 775 0.90 16.67 -1.67
N SER A 776 1.82 17.12 -0.82
CA SER A 776 2.78 18.19 -1.12
C SER A 776 3.78 17.78 -2.20
N ASN A 777 4.00 16.48 -2.41
CA ASN A 777 4.91 15.94 -3.40
C ASN A 777 4.30 16.02 -4.82
N PHE A 778 4.93 16.78 -5.70
CA PHE A 778 4.49 16.96 -7.08
C PHE A 778 4.32 15.64 -7.86
N MET A 779 5.22 14.67 -7.66
CA MET A 779 5.16 13.38 -8.36
C MET A 779 3.97 12.55 -7.88
N GLN A 780 3.65 12.59 -6.59
CA GLN A 780 2.48 11.93 -6.02
C GLN A 780 1.19 12.58 -6.53
N ARG A 781 1.12 13.92 -6.52
CA ARG A 781 -0.06 14.62 -7.09
C ARG A 781 -0.28 14.28 -8.56
N GLN A 782 0.79 14.26 -9.38
CA GLN A 782 0.68 13.83 -10.77
C GLN A 782 0.21 12.39 -10.91
N PHE A 783 0.66 11.50 -10.01
CA PHE A 783 0.16 10.14 -9.96
C PHE A 783 -1.33 10.11 -9.62
N GLY A 784 -1.77 10.88 -8.61
CA GLY A 784 -3.17 11.03 -8.23
C GLY A 784 -4.05 11.57 -9.38
N GLU A 785 -3.55 12.52 -10.17
CA GLU A 785 -4.27 13.03 -11.36
C GLU A 785 -4.49 11.91 -12.40
N ARG A 786 -3.47 11.09 -12.67
CA ARG A 786 -3.62 9.92 -13.56
C ARG A 786 -4.60 8.90 -13.01
N VAL A 787 -4.55 8.64 -11.70
CA VAL A 787 -5.53 7.76 -11.02
C VAL A 787 -6.96 8.30 -11.18
N ALA A 788 -7.15 9.59 -10.99
CA ALA A 788 -8.46 10.24 -11.13
C ALA A 788 -9.02 10.16 -12.56
N MET A 789 -8.17 10.28 -13.58
CA MET A 789 -8.55 10.16 -14.99
C MET A 789 -8.90 8.72 -15.38
N ASN A 790 -8.08 7.75 -14.96
CA ASN A 790 -8.18 6.36 -15.40
C ASN A 790 -9.25 5.57 -14.64
N SER A 791 -9.36 5.76 -13.32
CA SER A 791 -10.17 4.86 -12.48
C SER A 791 -11.66 4.82 -12.82
N PRO A 792 -12.34 5.92 -13.21
CA PRO A 792 -13.72 5.86 -13.65
C PRO A 792 -13.92 4.97 -14.88
N ILE A 793 -12.96 5.00 -15.81
CA ILE A 793 -13.01 4.24 -17.07
C ILE A 793 -12.71 2.76 -16.80
N GLN A 794 -11.57 2.49 -16.18
CA GLN A 794 -11.14 1.12 -15.89
C GLN A 794 -12.09 0.41 -14.91
N GLY A 795 -12.57 1.13 -13.89
CA GLY A 795 -13.51 0.57 -12.92
C GLY A 795 -14.88 0.29 -13.55
N THR A 796 -15.38 1.16 -14.43
CA THR A 796 -16.62 0.91 -15.16
C THR A 796 -16.49 -0.30 -16.10
N ALA A 797 -15.37 -0.45 -16.80
CA ALA A 797 -15.08 -1.63 -17.61
C ALA A 797 -15.05 -2.92 -16.77
N ALA A 798 -14.45 -2.86 -15.57
CA ALA A 798 -14.45 -3.98 -14.62
C ALA A 798 -15.86 -4.34 -14.14
N ASP A 799 -16.69 -3.34 -13.84
CA ASP A 799 -18.09 -3.56 -13.41
C ASP A 799 -18.91 -4.19 -14.54
N ILE A 800 -18.75 -3.74 -15.79
CA ILE A 800 -19.39 -4.35 -16.98
C ILE A 800 -18.97 -5.82 -17.13
N MET A 801 -17.69 -6.11 -16.99
CA MET A 801 -17.18 -7.48 -17.04
C MET A 801 -17.80 -8.36 -15.95
N LYS A 802 -17.93 -7.86 -14.73
CA LYS A 802 -18.58 -8.56 -13.62
C LYS A 802 -20.05 -8.88 -13.91
N ILE A 803 -20.78 -7.92 -14.46
CA ILE A 803 -22.19 -8.12 -14.87
C ILE A 803 -22.28 -9.20 -15.94
N ALA A 804 -21.39 -9.16 -16.94
CA ALA A 804 -21.31 -10.18 -17.98
C ALA A 804 -21.04 -11.57 -17.39
N MET A 805 -20.06 -11.69 -16.49
CA MET A 805 -19.73 -12.96 -15.82
C MET A 805 -20.92 -13.53 -15.07
N ILE A 806 -21.60 -12.70 -14.25
CA ILE A 806 -22.77 -13.10 -13.48
C ILE A 806 -23.90 -13.57 -14.40
N THR A 807 -24.16 -12.82 -15.46
CA THR A 807 -25.21 -13.15 -16.42
C THR A 807 -24.94 -14.46 -17.14
N VAL A 808 -23.71 -14.64 -17.65
CA VAL A 808 -23.30 -15.84 -18.38
C VAL A 808 -23.33 -17.06 -17.47
N ASP A 809 -22.74 -17.00 -16.28
CA ASP A 809 -22.74 -18.11 -15.34
C ASP A 809 -24.17 -18.49 -14.91
N LYS A 810 -25.01 -17.50 -14.62
CA LYS A 810 -26.41 -17.71 -14.25
C LYS A 810 -27.18 -18.38 -15.38
N GLU A 811 -27.06 -17.94 -16.62
CA GLU A 811 -27.75 -18.52 -17.77
C GLU A 811 -27.33 -19.98 -18.02
N LEU A 812 -26.01 -20.27 -17.97
CA LEU A 812 -25.52 -21.64 -18.10
C LEU A 812 -26.12 -22.57 -17.06
N ARG A 813 -26.18 -22.14 -15.81
CA ARG A 813 -26.75 -22.93 -14.69
C ARG A 813 -28.27 -23.07 -14.79
N MET A 814 -28.98 -21.99 -15.07
CA MET A 814 -30.45 -22.01 -15.18
C MET A 814 -30.94 -22.93 -16.28
N ARG A 815 -30.21 -23.03 -17.38
CA ARG A 815 -30.51 -23.96 -18.47
C ARG A 815 -29.98 -25.36 -18.25
N ASN A 816 -29.36 -25.63 -17.07
CA ASN A 816 -28.74 -26.92 -16.72
C ASN A 816 -27.74 -27.40 -17.79
N MET A 817 -26.96 -26.49 -18.38
CA MET A 817 -25.98 -26.81 -19.41
C MET A 817 -24.79 -27.56 -18.83
N LYS A 818 -24.13 -28.36 -19.65
CA LYS A 818 -22.85 -29.00 -19.32
C LYS A 818 -21.68 -28.04 -19.45
N SER A 819 -21.85 -27.01 -20.25
CA SER A 819 -20.88 -25.95 -20.49
C SER A 819 -20.68 -25.11 -19.24
N ARG A 820 -19.44 -24.63 -18.99
CA ARG A 820 -19.08 -23.96 -17.74
C ARG A 820 -18.08 -22.83 -17.97
N LEU A 821 -18.27 -21.73 -17.28
CA LEU A 821 -17.31 -20.62 -17.23
C LEU A 821 -16.08 -21.06 -16.43
N VAL A 822 -14.88 -20.95 -17.01
CA VAL A 822 -13.65 -21.45 -16.38
C VAL A 822 -12.61 -20.36 -16.12
N LEU A 823 -12.50 -19.34 -16.96
CA LEU A 823 -11.53 -18.26 -16.78
C LEU A 823 -12.13 -16.90 -17.15
N GLN A 824 -11.64 -15.89 -16.46
CA GLN A 824 -11.75 -14.48 -16.81
C GLN A 824 -10.34 -13.89 -16.86
N VAL A 825 -9.95 -13.31 -18.01
CA VAL A 825 -8.62 -12.72 -18.21
C VAL A 825 -8.77 -11.34 -18.85
N HIS A 826 -8.53 -10.27 -18.09
CA HIS A 826 -8.72 -8.88 -18.54
C HIS A 826 -10.15 -8.62 -19.03
N ASP A 827 -10.37 -8.56 -20.34
CA ASP A 827 -11.65 -8.27 -20.98
C ASP A 827 -12.25 -9.54 -21.68
N GLU A 828 -11.74 -10.72 -21.33
CA GLU A 828 -11.99 -12.02 -21.95
C GLU A 828 -12.70 -12.97 -21.00
N LEU A 829 -13.68 -13.73 -21.51
CA LEU A 829 -14.32 -14.86 -20.85
C LEU A 829 -14.06 -16.14 -21.62
N LEU A 830 -13.57 -17.18 -20.94
CA LEU A 830 -13.33 -18.50 -21.52
C LEU A 830 -14.33 -19.50 -20.96
N ILE A 831 -15.09 -20.15 -21.85
CA ILE A 831 -16.07 -21.18 -21.49
C ILE A 831 -15.61 -22.52 -22.02
N GLU A 832 -15.54 -23.50 -21.15
CA GLU A 832 -15.42 -24.90 -21.55
C GLU A 832 -16.80 -25.41 -21.97
N THR A 833 -16.97 -25.57 -23.27
CA THR A 833 -18.27 -25.71 -23.92
C THR A 833 -18.47 -27.13 -24.43
N TRP A 834 -19.57 -27.79 -24.05
CA TRP A 834 -19.99 -29.06 -24.65
C TRP A 834 -20.32 -28.85 -26.11
N LYS A 835 -19.77 -29.65 -26.98
CA LYS A 835 -19.85 -29.43 -28.47
C LYS A 835 -21.27 -29.27 -29.01
N GLU A 836 -22.24 -29.97 -28.38
CA GLU A 836 -23.64 -29.86 -28.81
C GLU A 836 -24.31 -28.56 -28.32
N GLU A 837 -23.69 -27.87 -27.36
CA GLU A 837 -24.18 -26.62 -26.79
C GLU A 837 -23.47 -25.37 -27.35
N GLU A 838 -22.54 -25.53 -28.31
CA GLU A 838 -21.67 -24.43 -28.76
C GLU A 838 -22.45 -23.22 -29.28
N GLU A 839 -23.47 -23.42 -30.10
CA GLU A 839 -24.29 -22.33 -30.65
C GLU A 839 -25.07 -21.61 -29.52
N GLU A 840 -25.61 -22.35 -28.58
CA GLU A 840 -26.33 -21.76 -27.44
C GLU A 840 -25.39 -21.00 -26.51
N VAL A 841 -24.20 -21.51 -26.24
CA VAL A 841 -23.16 -20.80 -25.49
C VAL A 841 -22.75 -19.50 -26.16
N ARG A 842 -22.58 -19.50 -27.46
CA ARG A 842 -22.29 -18.29 -28.25
C ARG A 842 -23.40 -17.22 -28.10
N GLU A 843 -24.66 -17.62 -28.13
CA GLU A 843 -25.78 -16.71 -27.93
C GLU A 843 -25.82 -16.19 -26.47
N ILE A 844 -25.54 -17.03 -25.45
CA ILE A 844 -25.46 -16.61 -24.07
C ILE A 844 -24.32 -15.60 -23.87
N LEU A 845 -23.13 -15.85 -24.44
CA LEU A 845 -22.00 -14.91 -24.38
C LEU A 845 -22.34 -13.58 -25.05
N LYS A 846 -22.95 -13.64 -26.23
CA LYS A 846 -23.36 -12.46 -26.99
C LYS A 846 -24.36 -11.61 -26.20
N GLU A 847 -25.44 -12.22 -25.72
CA GLU A 847 -26.45 -11.53 -24.93
C GLU A 847 -25.86 -11.02 -23.58
N GLY A 848 -25.14 -11.85 -22.85
CA GLY A 848 -24.57 -11.51 -21.53
C GLY A 848 -23.52 -10.44 -21.57
N MET A 849 -22.66 -10.42 -22.61
CA MET A 849 -21.58 -9.45 -22.72
C MET A 849 -22.03 -8.17 -23.44
N MET A 850 -22.71 -8.27 -24.57
CA MET A 850 -23.08 -7.07 -25.35
C MET A 850 -24.17 -6.23 -24.67
N HIS A 851 -24.98 -6.83 -23.79
CA HIS A 851 -26.04 -6.14 -23.05
C HIS A 851 -25.73 -5.97 -21.55
N ALA A 852 -24.47 -6.16 -21.14
CA ALA A 852 -24.05 -5.98 -19.75
C ALA A 852 -24.21 -4.54 -19.25
N ALA A 853 -24.23 -3.56 -20.15
CA ALA A 853 -24.48 -2.15 -19.83
C ALA A 853 -25.16 -1.42 -20.98
N ASP A 854 -26.00 -0.44 -20.66
CA ASP A 854 -26.59 0.46 -21.63
C ASP A 854 -25.69 1.68 -21.84
N LEU A 855 -24.84 1.61 -22.84
CA LEU A 855 -23.92 2.68 -23.21
C LEU A 855 -24.42 3.43 -24.45
N SER A 856 -23.96 4.68 -24.65
CA SER A 856 -24.24 5.46 -25.87
C SER A 856 -23.59 4.86 -27.13
N VAL A 857 -22.70 3.90 -26.98
CA VAL A 857 -22.06 3.13 -28.05
C VAL A 857 -22.29 1.64 -27.80
N PRO A 858 -22.46 0.81 -28.84
CA PRO A 858 -22.66 -0.62 -28.64
C PRO A 858 -21.43 -1.26 -28.01
N LEU A 859 -21.62 -2.23 -27.11
CA LEU A 859 -20.56 -3.16 -26.74
C LEU A 859 -20.44 -4.22 -27.83
N GLU A 860 -19.21 -4.50 -28.23
CA GLU A 860 -18.92 -5.52 -29.24
C GLU A 860 -17.92 -6.52 -28.68
N ILE A 861 -18.05 -7.76 -29.09
CA ILE A 861 -17.18 -8.86 -28.69
C ILE A 861 -16.63 -9.59 -29.93
N ASP A 862 -15.41 -10.07 -29.78
CA ASP A 862 -14.80 -11.02 -30.74
C ASP A 862 -14.89 -12.42 -30.13
N MET A 863 -15.47 -13.39 -30.85
CA MET A 863 -15.65 -14.76 -30.36
C MET A 863 -14.98 -15.78 -31.28
N HIS A 864 -14.24 -16.67 -30.67
CA HIS A 864 -13.58 -17.77 -31.35
C HIS A 864 -13.80 -19.10 -30.61
N SER A 865 -13.70 -20.21 -31.33
CA SER A 865 -13.71 -21.54 -30.73
C SER A 865 -12.42 -22.27 -31.06
N GLY A 866 -11.97 -23.13 -30.18
CA GLY A 866 -10.72 -23.87 -30.36
C GLY A 866 -10.63 -25.14 -29.53
N LYS A 867 -9.69 -25.99 -29.89
CA LYS A 867 -9.36 -27.23 -29.15
C LYS A 867 -8.45 -26.97 -27.97
N ASN A 868 -7.93 -25.77 -27.85
CA ASN A 868 -7.12 -25.27 -26.73
C ASN A 868 -7.29 -23.75 -26.65
N TRP A 869 -6.83 -23.15 -25.60
CA TRP A 869 -6.97 -21.71 -25.40
C TRP A 869 -6.19 -20.86 -26.42
N TYR A 870 -5.11 -21.40 -27.00
CA TYR A 870 -4.36 -20.72 -28.06
C TYR A 870 -5.19 -20.60 -29.38
N GLU A 871 -5.92 -21.65 -29.74
CA GLU A 871 -6.77 -21.65 -30.93
C GLU A 871 -8.06 -20.86 -30.74
N ALA A 872 -8.56 -20.82 -29.51
CA ALA A 872 -9.78 -20.09 -29.17
C ALA A 872 -9.57 -18.56 -29.10
N LYS A 873 -8.33 -18.07 -29.29
CA LYS A 873 -8.06 -16.64 -29.24
C LYS A 873 -7.51 -16.07 -30.52
#